data_84745e729d767573647e4fc2e3b151f2
#
_entry.id   84745e729d767573647e4fc2e3b151f2
#
_cell.length_a   1.000
_cell.length_b   1.000
_cell.length_c   1.000
_cell.angle_alpha   90.00
_cell.angle_beta   90.00
_cell.angle_gamma   90.00
#
_symmetry.space_group_name_H-M   'P 1'
#
loop_
_entity.id
_entity.type
_entity.pdbx_description
1 polymer ?
#
loop_
_entity_poly.entity_id
_entity_poly.type
_entity_poly.pdbx_seq_one_letter_code
_entity_poly.pdbx_strand_id
1 'polypeptide(L)'
;MKKKLSKLLAVCFMLVYGLFFMESQDILAAANTEMNIYAMYLNHADKGDSVLIESKGKYLLMDIGTGNHAAAIIDQLQTLGVRQVDIYFSHLHGDHTGTANGDLLAGLSKIVNAGIDIGTLYLPDQTIAPLSVSYASKYTELERFMADKGDVVYLKVGSTFSVGDVSGKVIGPVGTNNLNPDMYSNRESDEDDNGDVKYTYYENNCSLVSVLTCGNTKFFTAGDMLEDEAGYLAKKYGSKLKCDIMKLSHHGTGSGNTEELINAVSPSYSFASNTGLTGVVSSTKQWETKTAIKYSSEHGVCYMVGSQKKTVIYQVKNDVIKMYTGNKITEGKYLTGWQVFVGADGKSRKIDRYYFDKNGKPLTGVQYLDGHYYYFGDGGCMEYGNYDENGKYQYWKSYGEKKRYYTFSSDKQYAYMTVGFREISGALYYFEKDGIKLEGNGKTEKIKIGNKYYTVGQSGAITRSNWSTIGKDKYYFGKTGSMQSNYKVKIGKNYYLFGSEGKMLRASSGRKMVTFSGKKYCVGTSGAVIVNDWVTVGSAKYYCGKDGTVQKNTIIKIGKDKYYFGKDGKMVRAEKGKKLIKIGKKTYCAGTSGALTVNNWSTVGKNKYYFGKTGEMCKNKKIKKSKKYYYFDADGKMVRKVRVKIGKNYYYFGSSGEMYTNKYVKIKGKRYYCDKNGVMKAK
;
A
#
# COMPACT_ATOMS: atom_id res chain seq x y z
N MET A 1 -32.68 2.31 57.71
CA MET A 1 -31.84 2.24 56.50
C MET A 1 -32.63 2.02 55.20
N LYS A 2 -33.63 1.14 55.13
CA LYS A 2 -34.38 0.85 53.85
C LYS A 2 -35.16 2.05 53.26
N LYS A 3 -35.70 3.00 54.07
CA LYS A 3 -36.41 4.19 53.56
C LYS A 3 -35.48 5.32 53.00
N LYS A 4 -34.21 5.36 53.38
CA LYS A 4 -33.25 6.32 52.77
C LYS A 4 -32.68 5.82 51.43
N LEU A 5 -32.59 4.49 51.24
CA LEU A 5 -32.09 3.90 50.00
C LEU A 5 -33.11 4.03 48.87
N SER A 6 -34.42 3.91 49.16
CA SER A 6 -35.50 4.06 48.15
C SER A 6 -35.66 5.50 47.65
N LYS A 7 -35.39 6.52 48.52
CA LYS A 7 -35.40 7.93 48.10
C LYS A 7 -34.16 8.29 47.27
N LEU A 8 -32.99 7.68 47.54
CA LEU A 8 -31.78 7.89 46.75
C LEU A 8 -31.88 7.24 45.36
N LEU A 9 -32.48 6.03 45.29
CA LEU A 9 -32.76 5.36 44.01
C LEU A 9 -33.79 6.13 43.16
N ALA A 10 -34.85 6.70 43.78
CA ALA A 10 -35.85 7.50 43.06
C ALA A 10 -35.28 8.83 42.53
N VAL A 11 -34.34 9.45 43.23
CA VAL A 11 -33.66 10.67 42.77
C VAL A 11 -32.66 10.35 41.68
N CYS A 12 -31.92 9.24 41.78
CA CYS A 12 -31.04 8.78 40.69
C CYS A 12 -31.85 8.39 39.45
N PHE A 13 -33.01 7.76 39.59
CA PHE A 13 -33.86 7.42 38.44
C PHE A 13 -34.46 8.66 37.76
N MET A 14 -34.88 9.69 38.55
CA MET A 14 -35.35 10.94 37.97
C MET A 14 -34.24 11.77 37.31
N LEU A 15 -33.01 11.73 37.84
CA LEU A 15 -31.84 12.38 37.19
C LEU A 15 -31.41 11.66 35.91
N VAL A 16 -31.42 10.34 35.90
CA VAL A 16 -31.10 9.56 34.68
C VAL A 16 -32.21 9.71 33.64
N TYR A 17 -33.50 9.71 34.04
CA TYR A 17 -34.61 9.92 33.10
C TYR A 17 -34.68 11.40 32.62
N GLY A 18 -34.32 12.36 33.47
CA GLY A 18 -34.21 13.77 33.07
C GLY A 18 -33.08 14.04 32.11
N LEU A 19 -31.93 13.40 32.31
CA LEU A 19 -30.79 13.46 31.36
C LEU A 19 -31.11 12.76 30.04
N PHE A 20 -31.78 11.60 30.05
CA PHE A 20 -32.23 10.93 28.83
C PHE A 20 -33.29 11.72 28.05
N PHE A 21 -34.17 12.46 28.75
CA PHE A 21 -35.17 13.33 28.10
C PHE A 21 -34.55 14.61 27.55
N MET A 22 -33.51 15.18 28.19
CA MET A 22 -32.80 16.33 27.65
C MET A 22 -31.95 15.97 26.43
N GLU A 23 -31.22 14.81 26.47
CA GLU A 23 -30.50 14.31 25.30
C GLU A 23 -31.45 13.90 24.16
N SER A 24 -32.65 13.35 24.46
CA SER A 24 -33.62 13.01 23.43
C SER A 24 -34.35 14.20 22.83
N GLN A 25 -34.51 15.29 23.56
CA GLN A 25 -35.07 16.52 22.99
C GLN A 25 -34.07 17.28 22.13
N ASP A 26 -32.79 17.31 22.51
CA ASP A 26 -31.73 17.88 21.65
C ASP A 26 -31.50 17.04 20.37
N ILE A 27 -31.60 15.72 20.47
CA ILE A 27 -31.50 14.80 19.28
C ILE A 27 -32.76 14.94 18.38
N LEU A 28 -33.94 15.17 18.94
CA LEU A 28 -35.19 15.40 18.16
C LEU A 28 -35.23 16.79 17.55
N ALA A 29 -34.62 17.81 18.16
CA ALA A 29 -34.52 19.16 17.59
C ALA A 29 -33.52 19.24 16.42
N ALA A 30 -32.45 18.45 16.47
CA ALA A 30 -31.51 18.32 15.37
C ALA A 30 -32.09 17.54 14.13
N ALA A 31 -33.18 16.80 14.33
CA ALA A 31 -33.72 15.85 13.38
C ALA A 31 -34.47 16.42 12.17
N ASN A 32 -34.52 17.76 11.97
CA ASN A 32 -35.19 18.36 10.83
C ASN A 32 -34.56 19.65 10.32
N THR A 33 -33.28 19.89 10.61
CA THR A 33 -32.60 21.08 10.10
C THR A 33 -32.15 20.90 8.64
N GLU A 34 -32.37 21.95 7.86
CA GLU A 34 -31.98 21.94 6.44
C GLU A 34 -31.38 23.29 6.01
N MET A 35 -30.27 23.21 5.28
CA MET A 35 -29.63 24.36 4.61
C MET A 35 -29.14 23.91 3.23
N ASN A 36 -29.52 24.65 2.20
CA ASN A 36 -29.03 24.46 0.85
C ASN A 36 -28.18 25.66 0.44
N ILE A 37 -26.92 25.41 0.07
CA ILE A 37 -25.96 26.43 -0.34
C ILE A 37 -25.75 26.28 -1.84
N TYR A 38 -26.15 27.27 -2.63
CA TYR A 38 -25.94 27.32 -4.07
C TYR A 38 -24.75 28.24 -4.36
N ALA A 39 -23.57 27.69 -4.64
CA ALA A 39 -22.45 28.46 -5.16
C ALA A 39 -22.65 28.62 -6.67
N MET A 40 -23.11 29.79 -7.07
CA MET A 40 -23.70 30.01 -8.40
C MET A 40 -22.64 30.20 -9.49
N TYR A 41 -22.84 29.53 -10.65
CA TYR A 41 -22.11 29.83 -11.87
C TYR A 41 -22.79 31.02 -12.60
N LEU A 42 -22.10 32.14 -12.68
CA LEU A 42 -22.68 33.40 -13.15
C LEU A 42 -22.61 33.59 -14.66
N ASN A 43 -22.09 32.63 -15.38
CA ASN A 43 -22.05 32.53 -16.87
C ASN A 43 -21.54 33.80 -17.58
N HIS A 44 -20.60 34.51 -16.99
CA HIS A 44 -19.98 35.70 -17.57
C HIS A 44 -18.45 35.69 -17.32
N ALA A 45 -17.68 36.44 -18.14
CA ALA A 45 -16.24 36.52 -18.06
C ALA A 45 -15.77 37.42 -16.90
N ASP A 46 -16.62 38.32 -16.41
CA ASP A 46 -16.29 39.20 -15.30
C ASP A 46 -16.11 38.39 -14.00
N LYS A 47 -15.33 38.95 -13.10
CA LYS A 47 -15.26 38.44 -11.72
C LYS A 47 -16.56 38.78 -11.00
N GLY A 48 -16.95 37.95 -10.07
CA GLY A 48 -18.07 38.23 -9.21
C GLY A 48 -18.41 37.05 -8.33
N ASP A 49 -18.93 37.34 -7.16
CA ASP A 49 -19.39 36.36 -6.19
C ASP A 49 -20.92 36.38 -6.10
N SER A 50 -21.50 35.20 -5.97
CA SER A 50 -22.89 35.08 -5.58
C SER A 50 -23.17 33.69 -4.99
N VAL A 51 -23.69 33.65 -3.78
CA VAL A 51 -24.06 32.42 -3.07
C VAL A 51 -25.48 32.58 -2.54
N LEU A 52 -26.35 31.66 -2.92
CA LEU A 52 -27.71 31.62 -2.41
C LEU A 52 -27.83 30.60 -1.27
N ILE A 53 -28.31 31.03 -0.13
CA ILE A 53 -28.66 30.16 0.99
C ILE A 53 -30.17 29.98 1.02
N GLU A 54 -30.62 28.75 1.04
CA GLU A 54 -32.02 28.41 1.19
C GLU A 54 -32.22 27.53 2.43
N SER A 55 -33.22 27.85 3.22
CA SER A 55 -33.68 27.02 4.34
C SER A 55 -35.16 27.25 4.59
N LYS A 56 -35.95 26.17 4.61
CA LYS A 56 -37.39 26.19 4.85
C LYS A 56 -38.13 27.20 3.99
N GLY A 57 -37.74 27.34 2.75
CA GLY A 57 -38.38 28.28 1.78
C GLY A 57 -38.07 29.75 2.05
N LYS A 58 -37.06 30.04 2.89
CA LYS A 58 -36.46 31.36 3.06
C LYS A 58 -35.14 31.40 2.32
N TYR A 59 -34.83 32.56 1.74
CA TYR A 59 -33.70 32.74 0.84
C TYR A 59 -32.84 33.93 1.25
N LEU A 60 -31.54 33.76 1.31
CA LEU A 60 -30.55 34.82 1.51
C LEU A 60 -29.53 34.76 0.32
N LEU A 61 -29.46 35.82 -0.43
CA LEU A 61 -28.51 35.96 -1.52
C LEU A 61 -27.29 36.76 -1.01
N MET A 62 -26.16 36.07 -0.87
CA MET A 62 -24.88 36.66 -0.44
C MET A 62 -24.10 37.07 -1.67
N ASP A 63 -23.96 38.39 -1.85
CA ASP A 63 -23.39 39.06 -3.02
C ASP A 63 -24.16 38.77 -4.34
N ILE A 64 -24.10 39.69 -5.26
CA ILE A 64 -24.85 39.59 -6.55
C ILE A 64 -23.97 39.80 -7.80
N GLY A 65 -22.63 39.57 -7.64
CA GLY A 65 -21.70 39.78 -8.75
C GLY A 65 -21.67 41.21 -9.27
N THR A 66 -21.42 41.36 -10.59
CA THR A 66 -21.64 42.64 -11.32
C THR A 66 -23.04 42.66 -11.92
N GLY A 67 -23.47 43.80 -12.44
CA GLY A 67 -24.75 43.91 -13.14
C GLY A 67 -24.85 43.02 -14.39
N ASN A 68 -23.75 42.54 -14.95
CA ASN A 68 -23.76 41.57 -16.05
C ASN A 68 -24.15 40.15 -15.60
N HIS A 69 -24.02 39.85 -14.29
CA HIS A 69 -24.35 38.55 -13.69
C HIS A 69 -25.85 38.44 -13.32
N ALA A 70 -26.60 39.57 -13.32
CA ALA A 70 -27.99 39.63 -12.86
C ALA A 70 -28.89 38.62 -13.62
N ALA A 71 -28.69 38.40 -14.92
CA ALA A 71 -29.46 37.44 -15.67
C ALA A 71 -29.35 36.01 -15.17
N ALA A 72 -28.13 35.56 -14.84
CA ALA A 72 -27.87 34.20 -14.27
C ALA A 72 -28.47 34.07 -12.86
N ILE A 73 -28.39 35.13 -12.05
CA ILE A 73 -28.96 35.16 -10.71
C ILE A 73 -30.50 35.09 -10.79
N ILE A 74 -31.10 35.86 -11.65
CA ILE A 74 -32.56 35.87 -11.84
C ILE A 74 -33.06 34.51 -12.33
N ASP A 75 -32.37 33.89 -13.32
CA ASP A 75 -32.66 32.52 -13.79
C ASP A 75 -32.63 31.50 -12.67
N GLN A 76 -31.60 31.57 -11.80
CA GLN A 76 -31.47 30.70 -10.62
C GLN A 76 -32.64 30.91 -9.65
N LEU A 77 -32.98 32.17 -9.28
CA LEU A 77 -34.05 32.48 -8.37
C LEU A 77 -35.40 32.03 -8.93
N GLN A 78 -35.67 32.30 -10.20
CA GLN A 78 -36.89 31.88 -10.90
C GLN A 78 -37.00 30.36 -11.02
N THR A 79 -35.90 29.66 -11.30
CA THR A 79 -35.84 28.18 -11.32
C THR A 79 -36.26 27.57 -9.98
N LEU A 80 -35.97 28.25 -8.88
CA LEU A 80 -36.34 27.84 -7.51
C LEU A 80 -37.73 28.39 -7.09
N GLY A 81 -38.39 29.20 -7.93
CA GLY A 81 -39.69 29.80 -7.65
C GLY A 81 -39.64 30.89 -6.58
N VAL A 82 -38.49 31.53 -6.41
CA VAL A 82 -38.28 32.59 -5.40
C VAL A 82 -39.08 33.81 -5.78
N ARG A 83 -39.87 34.35 -4.82
CA ARG A 83 -40.65 35.59 -4.98
C ARG A 83 -40.10 36.72 -4.14
N GLN A 84 -39.42 36.38 -3.03
CA GLN A 84 -38.77 37.33 -2.13
C GLN A 84 -37.40 36.73 -1.70
N VAL A 85 -36.40 37.59 -1.61
CA VAL A 85 -35.04 37.21 -1.17
C VAL A 85 -34.45 38.30 -0.30
N ASP A 86 -33.82 37.92 0.79
CA ASP A 86 -32.93 38.81 1.53
C ASP A 86 -31.59 38.88 0.84
N ILE A 87 -30.94 40.06 0.87
CA ILE A 87 -29.64 40.27 0.22
C ILE A 87 -28.61 40.63 1.28
N TYR A 88 -27.42 40.04 1.18
CA TYR A 88 -26.30 40.29 2.08
C TYR A 88 -25.08 40.71 1.24
N PHE A 89 -24.62 41.93 1.42
CA PHE A 89 -23.37 42.36 0.81
C PHE A 89 -22.21 42.17 1.80
N SER A 90 -21.21 41.40 1.37
CA SER A 90 -20.00 41.18 2.12
C SER A 90 -19.19 42.48 2.26
N HIS A 91 -19.11 43.26 1.20
CA HIS A 91 -18.52 44.60 1.09
C HIS A 91 -19.09 45.30 -0.17
N LEU A 92 -18.73 46.55 -0.40
CA LEU A 92 -19.41 47.37 -1.44
C LEU A 92 -18.62 47.55 -2.74
N HIS A 93 -17.79 46.56 -3.13
CA HIS A 93 -17.23 46.54 -4.49
C HIS A 93 -18.27 46.19 -5.53
N GLY A 94 -18.07 46.65 -6.75
CA GLY A 94 -19.05 46.54 -7.83
C GLY A 94 -19.30 45.09 -8.29
N ASP A 95 -18.35 44.19 -8.12
CA ASP A 95 -18.42 42.78 -8.41
C ASP A 95 -19.06 41.93 -7.29
N HIS A 96 -19.60 42.61 -6.25
CA HIS A 96 -20.40 42.06 -5.17
C HIS A 96 -21.79 42.71 -5.08
N THR A 97 -21.91 43.99 -5.47
CA THR A 97 -23.15 44.78 -5.35
C THR A 97 -24.01 44.83 -6.59
N GLY A 98 -23.62 44.18 -7.69
CA GLY A 98 -24.33 44.21 -8.94
C GLY A 98 -24.13 45.49 -9.78
N THR A 99 -23.05 46.22 -9.49
CA THR A 99 -22.73 47.49 -10.22
C THR A 99 -22.45 47.20 -11.69
N ALA A 100 -23.00 48.04 -12.57
CA ALA A 100 -22.69 48.01 -14.01
C ALA A 100 -22.55 49.45 -14.55
N ASN A 101 -21.49 49.72 -15.30
CA ASN A 101 -21.21 51.04 -15.91
C ASN A 101 -21.30 52.21 -14.90
N GLY A 102 -20.85 52.00 -13.67
CA GLY A 102 -20.89 52.98 -12.58
C GLY A 102 -22.25 53.07 -11.86
N ASP A 103 -23.30 52.36 -12.32
CA ASP A 103 -24.61 52.31 -11.65
C ASP A 103 -24.59 51.21 -10.59
N LEU A 104 -24.59 51.61 -9.33
CA LEU A 104 -24.60 50.71 -8.14
C LEU A 104 -25.87 49.86 -8.06
N LEU A 105 -27.00 50.39 -8.52
CA LEU A 105 -28.32 49.78 -8.41
C LEU A 105 -28.69 48.87 -9.64
N ALA A 106 -27.82 48.79 -10.65
CA ALA A 106 -28.10 48.07 -11.88
C ALA A 106 -28.54 46.61 -11.67
N GLY A 107 -27.84 45.87 -10.81
CA GLY A 107 -28.17 44.49 -10.47
C GLY A 107 -29.42 44.36 -9.64
N LEU A 108 -29.56 45.14 -8.60
CA LEU A 108 -30.72 45.17 -7.72
C LEU A 108 -32.02 45.52 -8.48
N SER A 109 -31.95 46.56 -9.34
CA SER A 109 -33.08 46.98 -10.17
C SER A 109 -33.52 45.86 -11.13
N LYS A 110 -32.57 45.11 -11.73
CA LYS A 110 -32.91 43.98 -12.60
C LYS A 110 -33.62 42.86 -11.85
N ILE A 111 -33.22 42.57 -10.60
CA ILE A 111 -33.84 41.53 -9.75
C ILE A 111 -35.28 41.96 -9.43
N VAL A 112 -35.50 43.20 -8.99
CA VAL A 112 -36.86 43.72 -8.68
C VAL A 112 -37.73 43.75 -9.94
N ASN A 113 -37.19 44.22 -11.07
CA ASN A 113 -37.92 44.25 -12.36
C ASN A 113 -38.28 42.84 -12.90
N ALA A 114 -37.58 41.81 -12.44
CA ALA A 114 -37.93 40.41 -12.74
C ALA A 114 -39.07 39.86 -11.83
N GLY A 115 -39.66 40.69 -10.97
CA GLY A 115 -40.75 40.31 -10.10
C GLY A 115 -40.29 39.57 -8.82
N ILE A 116 -39.07 39.83 -8.38
CA ILE A 116 -38.49 39.26 -7.15
C ILE A 116 -38.31 40.38 -6.14
N ASP A 117 -39.07 40.35 -5.06
CA ASP A 117 -39.00 41.35 -4.01
C ASP A 117 -37.76 41.18 -3.14
N ILE A 118 -37.21 42.29 -2.66
CA ILE A 118 -36.10 42.31 -1.71
C ILE A 118 -36.70 42.55 -0.33
N GLY A 119 -36.49 41.58 0.60
CA GLY A 119 -36.94 41.69 1.99
C GLY A 119 -36.02 42.55 2.82
N THR A 120 -34.93 42.00 3.25
CA THR A 120 -33.90 42.69 4.05
C THR A 120 -32.62 42.83 3.23
N LEU A 121 -32.03 44.02 3.26
CA LEU A 121 -30.69 44.27 2.74
C LEU A 121 -29.72 44.39 3.92
N TYR A 122 -28.84 43.39 4.06
CA TYR A 122 -27.77 43.39 5.04
C TYR A 122 -26.53 44.05 4.49
N LEU A 123 -26.02 45.07 5.17
CA LEU A 123 -24.85 45.85 4.78
C LEU A 123 -23.76 45.80 5.85
N PRO A 124 -22.48 45.94 5.53
CA PRO A 124 -21.45 46.21 6.53
C PRO A 124 -21.78 47.48 7.29
N ASP A 125 -21.59 47.49 8.62
CA ASP A 125 -21.76 48.71 9.44
C ASP A 125 -20.74 49.75 8.99
N GLN A 126 -21.16 51.01 8.87
CA GLN A 126 -20.31 52.12 8.40
C GLN A 126 -19.07 52.36 9.29
N THR A 127 -19.10 51.88 10.56
CA THR A 127 -17.95 51.97 11.46
C THR A 127 -16.80 50.98 11.11
N ILE A 128 -17.02 50.01 10.27
CA ILE A 128 -16.04 49.07 9.83
C ILE A 128 -15.60 49.30 8.38
N ALA A 129 -16.25 50.21 7.68
CA ALA A 129 -15.96 50.59 6.30
C ALA A 129 -15.08 51.83 6.18
N PRO A 130 -14.24 51.96 5.18
CA PRO A 130 -13.47 53.16 4.97
C PRO A 130 -14.40 54.36 4.68
N LEU A 131 -14.18 55.45 5.39
CA LEU A 131 -14.98 56.67 5.28
C LEU A 131 -14.55 57.52 4.05
N SER A 132 -14.41 56.94 2.88
CA SER A 132 -14.27 57.78 1.65
C SER A 132 -15.65 58.37 1.30
N VAL A 133 -15.68 59.59 0.78
CA VAL A 133 -16.92 60.26 0.34
C VAL A 133 -17.64 59.38 -0.70
N SER A 134 -16.95 58.71 -1.56
CA SER A 134 -17.47 57.73 -2.54
C SER A 134 -18.15 56.53 -1.86
N TYR A 135 -17.65 56.06 -0.73
CA TYR A 135 -18.21 54.91 -0.02
C TYR A 135 -19.46 55.29 0.77
N ALA A 136 -19.45 56.49 1.41
CA ALA A 136 -20.62 57.03 2.10
C ALA A 136 -21.80 57.25 1.15
N SER A 137 -21.57 57.69 -0.08
CA SER A 137 -22.64 57.87 -1.07
C SER A 137 -23.34 56.56 -1.46
N LYS A 138 -22.61 55.43 -1.50
CA LYS A 138 -23.18 54.11 -1.77
C LYS A 138 -24.23 53.70 -0.74
N TYR A 139 -23.97 53.95 0.56
CA TYR A 139 -24.95 53.65 1.62
C TYR A 139 -26.24 54.46 1.45
N THR A 140 -26.12 55.76 1.23
CA THR A 140 -27.26 56.65 1.00
C THR A 140 -28.08 56.23 -0.22
N GLU A 141 -27.43 55.76 -1.28
CA GLU A 141 -28.09 55.31 -2.52
C GLU A 141 -28.86 53.97 -2.28
N LEU A 142 -28.22 53.01 -1.53
CA LEU A 142 -28.86 51.74 -1.18
C LEU A 142 -30.02 51.92 -0.24
N GLU A 143 -29.90 52.81 0.80
CA GLU A 143 -30.98 53.16 1.72
C GLU A 143 -32.18 53.76 0.98
N ARG A 144 -31.92 54.70 0.04
CA ARG A 144 -32.96 55.32 -0.78
C ARG A 144 -33.65 54.29 -1.65
N PHE A 145 -32.86 53.35 -2.24
CA PHE A 145 -33.43 52.31 -3.07
C PHE A 145 -34.32 51.36 -2.27
N MET A 146 -34.00 51.06 -1.03
CA MET A 146 -34.76 50.17 -0.16
C MET A 146 -35.94 50.82 0.54
N ALA A 147 -36.06 52.14 0.56
CA ALA A 147 -37.01 52.88 1.39
C ALA A 147 -38.50 52.46 1.22
N ASP A 148 -38.86 51.92 0.05
CA ASP A 148 -40.22 51.45 -0.25
C ASP A 148 -40.26 49.90 -0.51
N LYS A 149 -39.17 49.20 -0.30
CA LYS A 149 -39.03 47.79 -0.72
C LYS A 149 -38.81 46.83 0.47
N GLY A 150 -38.08 47.24 1.48
CA GLY A 150 -37.75 46.42 2.60
C GLY A 150 -36.83 47.10 3.60
N ASP A 151 -36.28 46.32 4.53
CA ASP A 151 -35.44 46.84 5.63
C ASP A 151 -33.96 46.87 5.20
N VAL A 152 -33.22 47.84 5.80
CA VAL A 152 -31.76 47.87 5.76
C VAL A 152 -31.20 47.56 7.14
N VAL A 153 -30.36 46.59 7.25
CA VAL A 153 -29.75 46.13 8.51
C VAL A 153 -28.22 46.19 8.43
N TYR A 154 -27.61 46.92 9.33
CA TYR A 154 -26.16 47.05 9.41
C TYR A 154 -25.54 45.97 10.30
N LEU A 155 -24.54 45.28 9.76
CA LEU A 155 -23.86 44.17 10.41
C LEU A 155 -22.42 44.53 10.79
N LYS A 156 -22.04 44.13 12.00
CA LYS A 156 -20.66 44.22 12.52
C LYS A 156 -20.33 43.00 13.33
N VAL A 157 -19.07 42.87 13.75
CA VAL A 157 -18.61 41.74 14.57
C VAL A 157 -19.54 41.55 15.78
N GLY A 158 -20.05 40.35 15.92
CA GLY A 158 -21.02 39.95 16.94
C GLY A 158 -22.48 39.99 16.48
N SER A 159 -22.81 40.68 15.37
CA SER A 159 -24.16 40.67 14.80
C SER A 159 -24.57 39.26 14.39
N THR A 160 -25.89 39.02 14.52
CA THR A 160 -26.51 37.73 14.10
C THR A 160 -27.65 38.02 13.14
N PHE A 161 -27.88 37.07 12.23
CA PHE A 161 -28.99 37.05 11.27
C PHE A 161 -29.50 35.62 11.11
N SER A 162 -30.61 35.41 10.45
CA SER A 162 -31.14 34.05 10.27
C SER A 162 -31.83 33.87 8.92
N VAL A 163 -31.81 32.63 8.41
CA VAL A 163 -32.52 32.19 7.21
C VAL A 163 -33.13 30.83 7.50
N GLY A 164 -34.43 30.77 7.75
CA GLY A 164 -35.07 29.50 8.15
C GLY A 164 -34.41 28.91 9.41
N ASP A 165 -33.88 27.70 9.27
CA ASP A 165 -33.17 26.97 10.35
C ASP A 165 -31.70 27.40 10.50
N VAL A 166 -31.20 28.27 9.65
CA VAL A 166 -29.80 28.69 9.63
C VAL A 166 -29.61 29.95 10.46
N SER A 167 -28.70 29.92 11.43
CA SER A 167 -28.22 31.08 12.15
C SER A 167 -26.87 31.56 11.61
N GLY A 168 -26.79 32.82 11.21
CA GLY A 168 -25.57 33.49 10.80
C GLY A 168 -24.99 34.34 11.93
N LYS A 169 -23.67 34.32 12.07
CA LYS A 169 -22.93 35.15 13.02
C LYS A 169 -21.74 35.79 12.32
N VAL A 170 -21.65 37.11 12.43
CA VAL A 170 -20.51 37.89 11.93
C VAL A 170 -19.37 37.78 12.95
N ILE A 171 -18.21 37.31 12.49
CA ILE A 171 -17.03 37.07 13.32
C ILE A 171 -15.82 37.94 12.90
N GLY A 172 -15.89 38.59 11.76
CA GLY A 172 -14.91 39.51 11.21
C GLY A 172 -15.58 40.63 10.39
N PRO A 173 -14.82 41.66 10.00
CA PRO A 173 -13.38 41.82 10.19
C PRO A 173 -13.00 42.10 11.66
N VAL A 174 -11.89 41.51 12.10
CA VAL A 174 -11.44 41.64 13.50
C VAL A 174 -10.26 42.61 13.66
N GLY A 175 -9.50 42.83 12.59
CA GLY A 175 -8.37 43.77 12.56
C GLY A 175 -8.80 45.25 12.63
N THR A 176 -10.01 45.55 12.16
CA THR A 176 -10.54 46.93 12.07
C THR A 176 -10.90 47.56 13.41
N ASN A 177 -11.15 46.78 14.48
CA ASN A 177 -11.49 47.30 15.82
C ASN A 177 -10.29 47.91 16.56
N ASN A 178 -9.07 47.75 16.07
CA ASN A 178 -7.86 48.42 16.52
C ASN A 178 -7.24 49.09 15.30
N LEU A 179 -7.93 50.06 14.73
CA LEU A 179 -7.43 50.90 13.61
C LEU A 179 -6.05 51.43 13.96
N ASN A 180 -5.04 50.62 13.80
CA ASN A 180 -3.70 51.13 13.57
C ASN A 180 -3.61 51.44 12.08
N PRO A 181 -3.65 52.70 11.69
CA PRO A 181 -3.50 53.11 10.28
C PRO A 181 -2.26 52.51 9.64
N ASP A 182 -1.22 52.26 10.43
CA ASP A 182 0.06 51.72 9.97
C ASP A 182 -0.03 50.25 9.50
N MET A 183 -1.02 49.50 9.90
CA MET A 183 -1.21 48.11 9.44
C MET A 183 -1.78 48.01 8.02
N TYR A 184 -2.44 49.04 7.57
CA TYR A 184 -3.04 49.10 6.24
C TYR A 184 -2.28 50.09 5.32
N SER A 185 -1.40 50.93 5.88
CA SER A 185 -0.65 51.96 5.16
C SER A 185 0.71 51.50 4.59
N ASN A 186 1.20 50.33 4.96
CA ASN A 186 2.53 49.84 4.54
C ASN A 186 2.58 49.06 3.22
N ARG A 187 1.49 49.01 2.47
CA ARG A 187 1.59 48.62 1.04
C ARG A 187 1.66 49.88 0.21
N GLU A 188 2.74 49.93 -0.59
CA GLU A 188 2.96 50.93 -1.60
C GLU A 188 1.62 51.34 -2.24
N SER A 189 1.27 52.57 -2.12
CA SER A 189 0.15 53.16 -2.80
C SER A 189 0.32 52.89 -4.31
N ASP A 190 -0.47 51.97 -4.85
CA ASP A 190 -0.71 51.92 -6.28
C ASP A 190 -1.45 53.23 -6.59
N GLU A 191 -0.71 54.27 -6.90
CA GLU A 191 -1.25 55.48 -7.51
C GLU A 191 -1.73 55.07 -8.91
N ASP A 192 -2.97 55.46 -9.24
CA ASP A 192 -3.40 55.39 -10.63
C ASP A 192 -2.66 56.44 -11.46
N ASP A 193 -2.82 56.42 -12.78
CA ASP A 193 -2.16 57.36 -13.71
C ASP A 193 -2.50 58.86 -13.42
N ASN A 194 -3.41 59.13 -12.46
CA ASN A 194 -3.82 60.45 -12.02
C ASN A 194 -3.32 60.82 -10.62
N GLY A 195 -2.55 59.94 -9.95
CA GLY A 195 -2.03 60.16 -8.61
C GLY A 195 -3.03 59.93 -7.49
N ASP A 196 -4.19 59.30 -7.79
CA ASP A 196 -5.16 58.91 -6.78
C ASP A 196 -4.77 57.57 -6.13
N VAL A 197 -4.72 57.55 -4.78
CA VAL A 197 -4.40 56.35 -4.00
C VAL A 197 -5.53 55.33 -4.14
N LYS A 198 -5.26 54.18 -4.72
CA LYS A 198 -6.19 53.05 -4.82
C LYS A 198 -6.38 52.39 -3.46
N TYR A 199 -7.41 52.74 -2.75
CA TYR A 199 -7.84 52.07 -1.50
C TYR A 199 -8.44 50.66 -1.69
N THR A 200 -8.34 50.06 -2.87
CA THR A 200 -8.98 48.79 -3.27
C THR A 200 -8.63 47.65 -2.31
N TYR A 201 -7.43 47.60 -1.79
CA TYR A 201 -7.00 46.55 -0.85
C TYR A 201 -7.58 46.75 0.57
N TYR A 202 -7.78 47.98 1.02
CA TYR A 202 -8.35 48.29 2.31
C TYR A 202 -9.84 47.87 2.37
N GLU A 203 -10.59 48.16 1.32
CA GLU A 203 -12.02 47.84 1.23
C GLU A 203 -12.28 46.32 1.29
N ASN A 204 -11.43 45.50 0.66
CA ASN A 204 -11.50 44.05 0.73
C ASN A 204 -11.33 43.52 2.15
N ASN A 205 -10.42 44.08 2.95
CA ASN A 205 -10.22 43.69 4.36
C ASN A 205 -11.39 44.12 5.26
N CYS A 206 -12.27 45.00 4.81
CA CYS A 206 -13.53 45.33 5.47
C CYS A 206 -14.68 44.36 5.15
N SER A 207 -14.44 43.29 4.40
CA SER A 207 -15.43 42.27 4.10
C SER A 207 -15.98 41.66 5.39
N LEU A 208 -17.31 41.56 5.48
CA LEU A 208 -17.97 40.80 6.56
C LEU A 208 -17.56 39.33 6.47
N VAL A 209 -17.00 38.82 7.56
CA VAL A 209 -16.71 37.40 7.73
C VAL A 209 -17.79 36.76 8.58
N SER A 210 -18.48 35.77 8.01
CA SER A 210 -19.63 35.16 8.68
C SER A 210 -19.47 33.63 8.74
N VAL A 211 -20.00 33.08 9.83
CA VAL A 211 -20.22 31.65 10.01
C VAL A 211 -21.74 31.41 10.09
N LEU A 212 -22.23 30.62 9.13
CA LEU A 212 -23.64 30.19 9.11
C LEU A 212 -23.68 28.77 9.69
N THR A 213 -24.62 28.52 10.58
CA THR A 213 -24.77 27.25 11.33
C THR A 213 -26.15 26.66 11.09
N CYS A 214 -26.20 25.39 10.72
CA CYS A 214 -27.43 24.61 10.57
C CYS A 214 -27.24 23.27 11.28
N GLY A 215 -27.89 23.03 12.39
CA GLY A 215 -27.57 21.92 13.27
C GLY A 215 -26.12 22.01 13.76
N ASN A 216 -25.33 20.99 13.53
CA ASN A 216 -23.88 20.98 13.83
C ASN A 216 -23.02 21.41 12.64
N THR A 217 -23.60 21.52 11.43
CA THR A 217 -22.88 21.87 10.20
C THR A 217 -22.67 23.38 10.10
N LYS A 218 -21.46 23.79 9.75
CA LYS A 218 -21.05 25.19 9.65
C LYS A 218 -20.52 25.52 8.26
N PHE A 219 -20.94 26.68 7.76
CA PHE A 219 -20.45 27.28 6.52
C PHE A 219 -19.73 28.58 6.80
N PHE A 220 -18.47 28.68 6.34
CA PHE A 220 -17.61 29.87 6.45
C PHE A 220 -17.62 30.66 5.15
N THR A 221 -17.83 31.98 5.22
CA THR A 221 -17.74 32.91 4.11
C THR A 221 -17.10 34.22 4.56
N ALA A 222 -16.32 34.85 3.69
CA ALA A 222 -15.48 36.01 4.06
C ALA A 222 -15.35 37.08 2.94
N GLY A 223 -16.32 37.14 2.03
CA GLY A 223 -16.26 38.11 0.90
C GLY A 223 -14.94 38.04 0.17
N ASP A 224 -14.26 39.19 0.04
CA ASP A 224 -12.94 39.35 -0.59
C ASP A 224 -11.82 39.67 0.41
N MET A 225 -12.01 39.25 1.68
CA MET A 225 -11.00 39.35 2.72
C MET A 225 -9.60 38.93 2.20
N LEU A 226 -8.58 39.71 2.61
CA LEU A 226 -7.18 39.48 2.23
C LEU A 226 -6.37 38.85 3.37
N GLU A 227 -5.08 38.65 3.12
CA GLU A 227 -4.15 37.89 3.97
C GLU A 227 -4.01 38.41 5.39
N ASP A 228 -4.03 39.74 5.59
CA ASP A 228 -3.87 40.35 6.90
C ASP A 228 -5.04 39.95 7.82
N GLU A 229 -6.28 40.17 7.36
CA GLU A 229 -7.47 39.78 8.12
C GLU A 229 -7.58 38.26 8.28
N ALA A 230 -7.19 37.48 7.24
CA ALA A 230 -7.12 36.02 7.32
C ALA A 230 -6.19 35.55 8.45
N GLY A 231 -5.01 36.17 8.57
CA GLY A 231 -4.05 35.90 9.63
C GLY A 231 -4.59 36.25 11.02
N TYR A 232 -5.30 37.42 11.15
CA TYR A 232 -5.95 37.81 12.40
C TYR A 232 -7.02 36.83 12.86
N LEU A 233 -7.89 36.39 11.94
CA LEU A 233 -8.93 35.42 12.21
C LEU A 233 -8.33 34.08 12.65
N ALA A 234 -7.36 33.58 11.92
CA ALA A 234 -6.66 32.35 12.26
C ALA A 234 -6.02 32.42 13.65
N LYS A 235 -5.34 33.54 13.97
CA LYS A 235 -4.72 33.76 15.28
C LYS A 235 -5.75 33.90 16.41
N LYS A 236 -6.83 34.65 16.17
CA LYS A 236 -7.87 34.95 17.20
C LYS A 236 -8.69 33.71 17.56
N TYR A 237 -9.09 32.95 16.55
CA TYR A 237 -10.06 31.87 16.78
C TYR A 237 -9.41 30.49 16.74
N GLY A 238 -8.29 30.28 16.00
CA GLY A 238 -7.62 29.01 15.86
C GLY A 238 -8.59 27.89 15.45
N SER A 239 -8.51 26.73 16.08
CA SER A 239 -9.39 25.58 15.81
C SER A 239 -10.89 25.81 16.04
N LYS A 240 -11.29 26.93 16.72
CA LYS A 240 -12.70 27.32 16.87
C LYS A 240 -13.34 27.80 15.57
N LEU A 241 -12.50 28.12 14.54
CA LEU A 241 -12.96 28.43 13.19
C LEU A 241 -13.42 27.21 12.41
N LYS A 242 -13.22 26.01 12.92
CA LYS A 242 -13.56 24.79 12.17
C LYS A 242 -14.99 24.86 11.62
N CYS A 243 -15.08 24.75 10.29
CA CYS A 243 -16.34 24.70 9.53
C CYS A 243 -16.28 23.57 8.51
N ASP A 244 -17.45 23.04 8.15
CA ASP A 244 -17.56 21.89 7.24
C ASP A 244 -17.50 22.32 5.78
N ILE A 245 -18.02 23.52 5.48
CA ILE A 245 -18.06 24.09 4.14
C ILE A 245 -17.38 25.47 4.19
N MET A 246 -16.59 25.81 3.16
CA MET A 246 -15.91 27.10 3.05
C MET A 246 -16.05 27.68 1.64
N LYS A 247 -16.54 28.93 1.53
CA LYS A 247 -16.29 29.75 0.35
C LYS A 247 -14.89 30.31 0.46
N LEU A 248 -14.04 30.01 -0.54
CA LEU A 248 -12.72 30.63 -0.63
C LEU A 248 -12.87 32.13 -0.85
N SER A 249 -12.15 32.92 -0.05
CA SER A 249 -12.18 34.37 -0.10
C SER A 249 -11.66 34.90 -1.44
N HIS A 250 -12.05 36.13 -1.82
CA HIS A 250 -11.54 36.87 -2.96
C HIS A 250 -11.55 36.00 -4.24
N HIS A 251 -12.72 35.44 -4.59
CA HIS A 251 -12.97 34.56 -5.73
C HIS A 251 -12.08 33.30 -5.77
N GLY A 252 -11.40 32.94 -4.67
CA GLY A 252 -10.46 31.83 -4.58
C GLY A 252 -9.02 32.20 -4.96
N THR A 253 -8.66 33.50 -4.99
CA THR A 253 -7.27 33.94 -5.13
C THR A 253 -6.47 33.59 -3.87
N GLY A 254 -5.14 33.56 -3.96
CA GLY A 254 -4.29 33.24 -2.80
C GLY A 254 -4.30 34.30 -1.71
N SER A 255 -4.62 35.55 -2.06
CA SER A 255 -4.47 36.70 -1.17
C SER A 255 -5.28 36.64 0.14
N GLY A 256 -6.42 35.97 0.18
CA GLY A 256 -7.22 35.82 1.41
C GLY A 256 -7.32 34.40 1.91
N ASN A 257 -6.64 33.45 1.28
CA ASN A 257 -6.72 32.02 1.55
C ASN A 257 -5.38 31.47 2.00
N THR A 258 -4.86 32.01 3.12
CA THR A 258 -3.58 31.60 3.68
C THR A 258 -3.65 30.18 4.21
N GLU A 259 -2.50 29.50 4.28
CA GLU A 259 -2.40 28.14 4.83
C GLU A 259 -2.93 28.09 6.27
N GLU A 260 -2.62 29.11 7.07
CA GLU A 260 -3.03 29.23 8.46
C GLU A 260 -4.56 29.31 8.60
N LEU A 261 -5.23 30.11 7.76
CA LEU A 261 -6.69 30.23 7.76
C LEU A 261 -7.34 28.92 7.33
N ILE A 262 -6.89 28.32 6.23
CA ILE A 262 -7.45 27.08 5.71
C ILE A 262 -7.26 25.94 6.72
N ASN A 263 -6.10 25.86 7.38
CA ASN A 263 -5.85 24.88 8.44
C ASN A 263 -6.76 25.12 9.67
N ALA A 264 -7.03 26.38 10.01
CA ALA A 264 -7.94 26.71 11.14
C ALA A 264 -9.40 26.38 10.81
N VAL A 265 -9.86 26.66 9.59
CA VAL A 265 -11.22 26.31 9.11
C VAL A 265 -11.32 24.80 8.85
N SER A 266 -10.31 24.18 8.31
CA SER A 266 -10.23 22.73 8.02
C SER A 266 -11.49 22.17 7.35
N PRO A 267 -11.90 22.69 6.19
CA PRO A 267 -13.19 22.39 5.61
C PRO A 267 -13.21 21.02 4.93
N SER A 268 -14.29 20.26 5.09
CA SER A 268 -14.54 19.02 4.33
C SER A 268 -14.95 19.32 2.88
N TYR A 269 -15.51 20.49 2.62
CA TYR A 269 -15.90 20.99 1.31
C TYR A 269 -15.53 22.46 1.17
N SER A 270 -14.98 22.84 0.04
CA SER A 270 -14.70 24.22 -0.29
C SER A 270 -15.07 24.52 -1.74
N PHE A 271 -15.33 25.80 -2.05
CA PHE A 271 -15.56 26.23 -3.40
C PHE A 271 -15.00 27.63 -3.65
N ALA A 272 -14.64 27.88 -4.89
CA ALA A 272 -14.27 29.19 -5.39
C ALA A 272 -15.19 29.58 -6.55
N SER A 273 -15.65 30.83 -6.54
CA SER A 273 -16.57 31.38 -7.54
C SER A 273 -15.88 31.89 -8.80
N ASN A 274 -14.56 31.90 -8.87
CA ASN A 274 -13.80 32.43 -10.00
C ASN A 274 -14.25 31.87 -11.35
N THR A 275 -14.46 32.75 -12.32
CA THR A 275 -14.95 32.45 -13.67
C THR A 275 -13.90 31.79 -14.59
N GLY A 276 -12.75 31.43 -14.07
CA GLY A 276 -11.69 30.74 -14.79
C GLY A 276 -10.44 31.60 -14.97
N LEU A 277 -9.33 30.94 -14.97
CA LEU A 277 -7.97 31.49 -15.02
C LEU A 277 -7.61 32.25 -16.30
N THR A 278 -8.53 32.41 -17.23
CA THR A 278 -8.25 33.13 -18.50
C THR A 278 -8.20 34.65 -18.36
N GLY A 279 -8.68 35.20 -17.25
CA GLY A 279 -8.72 36.67 -17.02
C GLY A 279 -7.76 37.20 -15.95
N VAL A 280 -7.10 36.35 -15.19
CA VAL A 280 -6.13 36.80 -14.16
C VAL A 280 -4.71 36.55 -14.63
N VAL A 281 -4.17 37.50 -15.32
CA VAL A 281 -2.91 37.36 -16.02
C VAL A 281 -1.79 38.09 -15.30
N SER A 282 -1.19 37.49 -14.31
CA SER A 282 0.25 37.54 -14.10
C SER A 282 0.72 36.19 -13.58
N SER A 283 1.90 35.75 -13.92
CA SER A 283 2.49 34.48 -13.53
C SER A 283 2.50 34.24 -12.00
N THR A 284 2.59 35.32 -11.22
CA THR A 284 2.53 35.33 -9.76
C THR A 284 1.13 35.02 -9.19
N LYS A 285 0.07 35.64 -9.71
CA LYS A 285 -1.31 35.43 -9.22
C LYS A 285 -1.85 34.02 -9.50
N GLN A 286 -1.43 33.39 -10.58
CA GLN A 286 -1.76 31.99 -10.86
C GLN A 286 -1.16 31.03 -9.80
N TRP A 287 0.02 31.34 -9.29
CA TRP A 287 0.66 30.54 -8.26
C TRP A 287 -0.10 30.62 -6.94
N GLU A 288 -0.54 31.80 -6.54
CA GLU A 288 -1.33 32.03 -5.31
C GLU A 288 -2.66 31.28 -5.33
N THR A 289 -3.42 31.33 -6.42
CA THR A 289 -4.67 30.57 -6.57
C THR A 289 -4.42 29.07 -6.50
N LYS A 290 -3.37 28.56 -7.14
CA LYS A 290 -2.98 27.15 -7.07
C LYS A 290 -2.65 26.71 -5.65
N THR A 291 -2.06 27.59 -4.86
CA THR A 291 -1.70 27.33 -3.46
C THR A 291 -2.96 27.23 -2.59
N ALA A 292 -3.89 28.16 -2.72
CA ALA A 292 -5.17 28.13 -2.01
C ALA A 292 -5.98 26.85 -2.28
N ILE A 293 -6.05 26.45 -3.55
CA ILE A 293 -6.74 25.21 -3.95
C ILE A 293 -6.00 23.98 -3.43
N LYS A 294 -4.67 23.99 -3.46
CA LYS A 294 -3.87 22.89 -2.90
C LYS A 294 -4.18 22.70 -1.43
N TYR A 295 -4.11 23.74 -0.62
CA TYR A 295 -4.40 23.65 0.82
C TYR A 295 -5.83 23.21 1.07
N SER A 296 -6.80 23.75 0.34
CA SER A 296 -8.19 23.34 0.48
C SER A 296 -8.43 21.88 0.11
N SER A 297 -7.79 21.38 -0.95
CA SER A 297 -7.91 19.99 -1.40
C SER A 297 -7.21 18.98 -0.49
N GLU A 298 -6.29 19.44 0.36
CA GLU A 298 -5.67 18.62 1.41
C GLU A 298 -6.66 18.33 2.56
N HIS A 299 -7.62 19.23 2.80
CA HIS A 299 -8.64 19.08 3.84
C HIS A 299 -9.93 18.45 3.34
N GLY A 300 -10.38 18.78 2.13
CA GLY A 300 -11.66 18.36 1.62
C GLY A 300 -11.81 18.49 0.10
N VAL A 301 -13.04 18.29 -0.37
CA VAL A 301 -13.40 18.46 -1.79
C VAL A 301 -13.39 19.93 -2.13
N CYS A 302 -12.53 20.35 -3.05
CA CYS A 302 -12.48 21.73 -3.57
C CYS A 302 -13.13 21.80 -4.95
N TYR A 303 -14.17 22.65 -5.11
CA TYR A 303 -14.91 22.82 -6.35
C TYR A 303 -14.72 24.22 -6.94
N MET A 304 -14.25 24.28 -8.18
CA MET A 304 -14.06 25.53 -8.91
C MET A 304 -15.27 25.83 -9.80
N VAL A 305 -16.19 26.66 -9.33
CA VAL A 305 -17.47 26.95 -10.01
C VAL A 305 -17.24 27.43 -11.45
N GLY A 306 -16.37 28.41 -11.66
CA GLY A 306 -16.06 28.96 -12.96
C GLY A 306 -15.40 27.96 -13.91
N SER A 307 -14.47 27.14 -13.42
CA SER A 307 -13.80 26.08 -14.22
C SER A 307 -14.76 24.97 -14.63
N GLN A 308 -15.67 24.59 -13.76
CA GLN A 308 -16.69 23.56 -14.03
C GLN A 308 -17.86 24.09 -14.87
N LYS A 309 -18.04 25.40 -14.93
CA LYS A 309 -19.15 26.08 -15.62
C LYS A 309 -20.52 25.57 -15.17
N LYS A 310 -20.65 25.27 -13.89
CA LYS A 310 -21.87 24.76 -13.26
C LYS A 310 -21.96 25.22 -11.82
N THR A 311 -23.17 25.61 -11.40
CA THR A 311 -23.52 25.82 -10.00
C THR A 311 -23.30 24.51 -9.24
N VAL A 312 -22.65 24.57 -8.08
CA VAL A 312 -22.59 23.46 -7.12
C VAL A 312 -23.53 23.76 -5.96
N ILE A 313 -24.23 22.72 -5.51
CA ILE A 313 -25.17 22.83 -4.41
C ILE A 313 -24.71 21.89 -3.31
N TYR A 314 -24.56 22.44 -2.10
CA TYR A 314 -24.33 21.64 -0.89
C TYR A 314 -25.64 21.61 -0.11
N GLN A 315 -26.32 20.47 -0.13
CA GLN A 315 -27.47 20.21 0.71
C GLN A 315 -27.00 19.68 2.06
N VAL A 316 -27.32 20.41 3.10
CA VAL A 316 -27.12 20.00 4.51
C VAL A 316 -28.48 19.58 5.04
N LYS A 317 -28.64 18.32 5.40
CA LYS A 317 -29.87 17.82 6.02
C LYS A 317 -29.50 16.87 7.14
N ASN A 318 -29.90 17.24 8.38
CA ASN A 318 -29.57 16.48 9.59
C ASN A 318 -28.05 16.20 9.69
N ASP A 319 -27.23 17.24 9.52
CA ASP A 319 -25.76 17.21 9.52
C ASP A 319 -25.11 16.34 8.42
N VAL A 320 -25.88 15.86 7.45
CA VAL A 320 -25.36 15.13 6.29
C VAL A 320 -25.26 16.09 5.11
N ILE A 321 -24.04 16.21 4.58
CA ILE A 321 -23.75 17.04 3.40
C ILE A 321 -23.77 16.18 2.13
N LYS A 322 -24.56 16.59 1.15
CA LYS A 322 -24.59 16.01 -0.18
C LYS A 322 -24.32 17.07 -1.24
N MET A 323 -23.48 16.74 -2.22
CA MET A 323 -23.17 17.62 -3.35
C MET A 323 -24.06 17.30 -4.55
N TYR A 324 -24.55 18.36 -5.17
CA TYR A 324 -25.25 18.31 -6.47
C TYR A 324 -24.60 19.32 -7.42
N THR A 325 -24.82 19.15 -8.72
CA THR A 325 -24.45 20.15 -9.73
C THR A 325 -25.65 20.50 -10.59
N GLY A 326 -25.82 21.80 -10.90
CA GLY A 326 -26.95 22.34 -11.66
C GLY A 326 -27.77 23.36 -10.86
N ASN A 327 -28.89 23.81 -11.41
CA ASN A 327 -29.61 24.94 -10.82
C ASN A 327 -30.64 24.56 -9.73
N LYS A 328 -30.89 23.27 -9.52
CA LYS A 328 -31.79 22.79 -8.47
C LYS A 328 -31.40 21.42 -7.96
N ILE A 329 -31.79 21.12 -6.73
CA ILE A 329 -31.68 19.80 -6.14
C ILE A 329 -32.69 18.86 -6.83
N THR A 330 -32.21 17.73 -7.34
CA THR A 330 -33.02 16.61 -7.75
C THR A 330 -32.82 15.48 -6.78
N GLU A 331 -33.85 15.11 -6.03
CA GLU A 331 -33.74 14.10 -5.00
C GLU A 331 -33.13 12.80 -5.53
N GLY A 332 -32.17 12.23 -4.78
CA GLY A 332 -31.44 11.02 -5.15
C GLY A 332 -30.38 11.20 -6.23
N LYS A 333 -30.22 12.38 -6.84
CA LYS A 333 -29.21 12.66 -7.88
C LYS A 333 -27.99 13.44 -7.38
N TYR A 334 -27.61 13.24 -6.11
CA TYR A 334 -26.33 13.75 -5.60
C TYR A 334 -25.14 13.01 -6.23
N LEU A 335 -23.98 13.62 -6.14
CA LEU A 335 -22.75 13.07 -6.74
C LEU A 335 -22.39 11.73 -6.09
N THR A 336 -22.19 10.71 -6.92
CA THR A 336 -21.73 9.37 -6.55
C THR A 336 -20.74 8.85 -7.58
N GLY A 337 -19.95 7.83 -7.23
CA GLY A 337 -18.95 7.27 -8.14
C GLY A 337 -17.82 8.25 -8.45
N TRP A 338 -17.18 8.05 -9.58
CA TRP A 338 -16.08 8.90 -10.02
C TRP A 338 -16.55 10.29 -10.39
N GLN A 339 -15.92 11.30 -9.78
CA GLN A 339 -16.10 12.71 -10.10
C GLN A 339 -14.77 13.30 -10.53
N VAL A 340 -14.83 14.11 -11.58
CA VAL A 340 -13.64 14.78 -12.13
C VAL A 340 -13.89 16.28 -12.03
N PHE A 341 -13.07 16.95 -11.23
CA PHE A 341 -13.11 18.41 -11.14
C PHE A 341 -11.87 18.99 -11.82
N VAL A 342 -12.09 19.92 -12.72
CA VAL A 342 -10.99 20.57 -13.44
C VAL A 342 -10.28 21.49 -12.45
N GLY A 343 -8.98 21.29 -12.25
CA GLY A 343 -8.16 22.19 -11.44
C GLY A 343 -8.13 23.61 -11.99
N ALA A 344 -7.70 24.53 -11.16
CA ALA A 344 -7.83 25.98 -11.33
C ALA A 344 -7.23 26.55 -12.62
N ASP A 345 -6.35 25.87 -13.33
CA ASP A 345 -5.61 26.47 -14.44
C ASP A 345 -6.08 26.08 -15.84
N GLY A 346 -7.19 25.32 -15.98
CA GLY A 346 -7.72 24.88 -17.29
C GLY A 346 -6.68 24.33 -18.29
N LYS A 347 -5.42 24.58 -18.02
CA LYS A 347 -4.26 24.19 -18.81
C LYS A 347 -3.35 23.20 -18.06
N SER A 348 -3.44 23.15 -16.71
CA SER A 348 -2.64 22.18 -15.96
C SER A 348 -3.25 20.79 -16.14
N ARG A 349 -2.39 19.83 -16.34
CA ARG A 349 -2.75 18.40 -16.40
C ARG A 349 -3.23 17.85 -15.04
N LYS A 350 -3.43 18.72 -14.06
CA LYS A 350 -3.91 18.39 -12.73
C LYS A 350 -5.43 18.39 -12.73
N ILE A 351 -5.97 17.25 -13.02
CA ILE A 351 -7.41 16.97 -12.91
C ILE A 351 -7.60 16.33 -11.55
N ASP A 352 -8.33 17.02 -10.65
CA ASP A 352 -8.68 16.47 -9.35
C ASP A 352 -9.77 15.43 -9.53
N ARG A 353 -9.52 14.21 -9.03
CA ARG A 353 -10.46 13.09 -9.12
C ARG A 353 -10.86 12.67 -7.72
N TYR A 354 -12.15 12.51 -7.55
CA TYR A 354 -12.77 12.06 -6.32
C TYR A 354 -13.63 10.83 -6.62
N TYR A 355 -13.84 10.00 -5.62
CA TYR A 355 -14.85 8.97 -5.70
C TYR A 355 -15.82 9.13 -4.53
N PHE A 356 -17.09 9.33 -4.83
CA PHE A 356 -18.14 9.45 -3.83
C PHE A 356 -18.84 8.10 -3.66
N ASP A 357 -19.04 7.70 -2.42
CA ASP A 357 -19.76 6.47 -2.10
C ASP A 357 -21.25 6.58 -2.48
N LYS A 358 -21.98 5.48 -2.28
CA LYS A 358 -23.44 5.45 -2.56
C LYS A 358 -24.26 6.42 -1.71
N ASN A 359 -23.69 6.98 -0.64
CA ASN A 359 -24.33 7.95 0.24
C ASN A 359 -23.92 9.40 -0.10
N GLY A 360 -23.09 9.58 -1.13
CA GLY A 360 -22.57 10.88 -1.55
C GLY A 360 -21.41 11.40 -0.72
N LYS A 361 -20.71 10.54 0.04
CA LYS A 361 -19.53 10.90 0.81
C LYS A 361 -18.26 10.61 0.01
N PRO A 362 -17.31 11.56 -0.08
CA PRO A 362 -16.04 11.31 -0.74
C PRO A 362 -15.23 10.26 0.03
N LEU A 363 -14.62 9.33 -0.69
CA LEU A 363 -13.74 8.32 -0.12
C LEU A 363 -12.38 8.92 0.21
N THR A 364 -11.77 8.41 1.28
CA THR A 364 -10.41 8.76 1.72
C THR A 364 -9.58 7.50 1.96
N GLY A 365 -8.26 7.65 2.08
CA GLY A 365 -7.34 6.55 2.32
C GLY A 365 -7.24 5.58 1.15
N VAL A 366 -6.89 4.33 1.45
CA VAL A 366 -6.73 3.26 0.45
C VAL A 366 -8.08 2.66 0.10
N GLN A 367 -8.41 2.64 -1.17
CA GLN A 367 -9.65 2.06 -1.71
C GLN A 367 -9.34 1.05 -2.83
N TYR A 368 -10.15 0.01 -2.90
CA TYR A 368 -10.09 -0.96 -3.99
C TYR A 368 -11.34 -0.82 -4.85
N LEU A 369 -11.19 -0.24 -6.03
CA LEU A 369 -12.28 0.11 -6.95
C LEU A 369 -11.94 -0.42 -8.34
N ASP A 370 -12.89 -0.99 -9.04
CA ASP A 370 -12.76 -1.43 -10.44
C ASP A 370 -11.52 -2.31 -10.71
N GLY A 371 -11.16 -3.17 -9.74
CA GLY A 371 -10.02 -4.08 -9.86
C GLY A 371 -8.65 -3.47 -9.54
N HIS A 372 -8.61 -2.21 -9.10
CA HIS A 372 -7.38 -1.47 -8.81
C HIS A 372 -7.38 -0.85 -7.42
N TYR A 373 -6.18 -0.64 -6.87
CA TYR A 373 -6.00 0.12 -5.65
C TYR A 373 -5.75 1.59 -5.97
N TYR A 374 -6.43 2.46 -5.23
CA TYR A 374 -6.27 3.91 -5.27
C TYR A 374 -5.93 4.41 -3.88
N TYR A 375 -5.29 5.55 -3.81
CA TYR A 375 -5.16 6.28 -2.56
C TYR A 375 -5.79 7.66 -2.72
N PHE A 376 -6.72 7.96 -1.85
CA PHE A 376 -7.33 9.27 -1.73
C PHE A 376 -6.75 9.96 -0.49
N GLY A 377 -6.25 11.18 -0.64
CA GLY A 377 -5.77 11.97 0.49
C GLY A 377 -6.88 12.24 1.52
N ASP A 378 -6.53 12.89 2.61
CA ASP A 378 -7.49 13.22 3.67
C ASP A 378 -8.65 14.09 3.16
N GLY A 379 -8.38 14.94 2.17
CA GLY A 379 -9.38 15.73 1.44
C GLY A 379 -10.20 14.96 0.40
N GLY A 380 -10.01 13.64 0.26
CA GLY A 380 -10.73 12.81 -0.71
C GLY A 380 -10.25 12.93 -2.16
N CYS A 381 -9.24 13.74 -2.45
CA CYS A 381 -8.66 13.81 -3.79
C CYS A 381 -7.78 12.59 -4.08
N MET A 382 -7.94 11.98 -5.26
CA MET A 382 -7.12 10.86 -5.68
C MET A 382 -5.66 11.30 -5.83
N GLU A 383 -4.78 10.63 -5.14
CA GLU A 383 -3.36 10.87 -5.27
C GLU A 383 -2.75 10.11 -6.45
N TYR A 384 -1.79 10.74 -7.07
CA TYR A 384 -0.98 10.19 -8.15
C TYR A 384 0.48 10.64 -7.98
N GLY A 385 1.42 10.00 -8.69
CA GLY A 385 2.83 10.42 -8.67
C GLY A 385 3.02 11.87 -9.14
N ASN A 386 4.20 12.39 -8.92
CA ASN A 386 4.53 13.78 -9.26
C ASN A 386 4.99 13.91 -10.72
N TYR A 387 4.87 15.11 -11.27
CA TYR A 387 5.62 15.51 -12.46
C TYR A 387 6.90 16.23 -12.02
N ASP A 388 8.02 15.98 -12.70
CA ASP A 388 9.23 16.76 -12.50
C ASP A 388 9.12 18.13 -13.19
N GLU A 389 10.13 18.97 -13.02
CA GLU A 389 10.22 20.31 -13.59
C GLU A 389 10.10 20.35 -15.13
N ASN A 390 10.43 19.22 -15.80
CA ASN A 390 10.32 19.07 -17.26
C ASN A 390 8.96 18.47 -17.69
N GLY A 391 8.02 18.32 -16.77
CA GLY A 391 6.72 17.73 -17.03
C GLY A 391 6.73 16.22 -17.28
N LYS A 392 7.83 15.52 -16.93
CA LYS A 392 7.92 14.06 -17.01
C LYS A 392 7.37 13.45 -15.74
N TYR A 393 6.52 12.46 -15.91
CA TYR A 393 5.87 11.79 -14.81
C TYR A 393 6.83 10.94 -13.97
N GLN A 394 6.77 11.14 -12.66
CA GLN A 394 7.51 10.37 -11.67
C GLN A 394 6.58 9.37 -11.01
N TYR A 395 6.84 8.07 -11.24
CA TYR A 395 6.03 6.97 -10.68
C TYR A 395 6.16 6.83 -9.17
N TRP A 396 7.22 7.37 -8.57
CA TRP A 396 7.46 7.36 -7.14
C TRP A 396 6.99 8.65 -6.49
N LYS A 397 6.26 8.53 -5.38
CA LYS A 397 5.89 9.66 -4.52
C LYS A 397 6.38 9.42 -3.11
N SER A 398 7.08 10.40 -2.53
CA SER A 398 7.61 10.35 -1.17
C SER A 398 6.63 10.99 -0.19
N TYR A 399 6.54 10.42 1.01
CA TYR A 399 5.78 10.89 2.16
C TYR A 399 6.73 10.84 3.37
N GLY A 400 7.51 11.89 3.55
CA GLY A 400 8.69 11.85 4.42
C GLY A 400 9.67 10.78 3.93
N GLU A 401 10.05 9.85 4.81
CA GLU A 401 10.92 8.72 4.46
C GLU A 401 10.22 7.59 3.70
N LYS A 402 8.89 7.55 3.71
CA LYS A 402 8.08 6.51 3.08
C LYS A 402 7.82 6.81 1.60
N LYS A 403 7.65 5.75 0.79
CA LYS A 403 7.45 5.89 -0.66
C LYS A 403 6.31 4.99 -1.15
N ARG A 404 5.50 5.53 -2.06
CA ARG A 404 4.51 4.78 -2.85
C ARG A 404 4.92 4.76 -4.32
N TYR A 405 4.45 3.76 -5.04
CA TYR A 405 4.65 3.64 -6.49
C TYR A 405 3.31 3.59 -7.19
N TYR A 406 3.14 4.45 -8.18
CA TYR A 406 1.91 4.57 -8.96
C TYR A 406 2.12 4.12 -10.40
N THR A 407 1.10 3.54 -10.98
CA THR A 407 1.05 3.19 -12.41
C THR A 407 -0.20 3.82 -13.02
N PHE A 408 -0.17 4.13 -14.31
CA PHE A 408 -1.32 4.72 -15.00
C PHE A 408 -2.20 3.69 -15.69
N SER A 409 -3.48 4.04 -15.84
CA SER A 409 -4.36 3.44 -16.84
C SER A 409 -3.82 3.69 -18.26
N SER A 410 -4.26 2.87 -19.21
CA SER A 410 -3.83 2.98 -20.61
C SER A 410 -4.13 4.35 -21.24
N ASP A 411 -5.21 4.99 -20.82
CA ASP A 411 -5.63 6.33 -21.23
C ASP A 411 -4.99 7.46 -20.40
N LYS A 412 -4.14 7.10 -19.43
CA LYS A 412 -3.46 8.02 -18.49
C LYS A 412 -4.40 8.88 -17.64
N GLN A 413 -5.65 8.50 -17.51
CA GLN A 413 -6.62 9.24 -16.71
C GLN A 413 -6.57 8.88 -15.23
N TYR A 414 -6.20 7.64 -14.89
CA TYR A 414 -6.18 7.16 -13.51
C TYR A 414 -4.79 6.69 -13.13
N ALA A 415 -4.40 6.97 -11.90
CA ALA A 415 -3.16 6.49 -11.30
C ALA A 415 -3.49 5.40 -10.28
N TYR A 416 -3.03 4.19 -10.55
CA TYR A 416 -3.22 3.05 -9.66
C TYR A 416 -2.08 2.97 -8.67
N MET A 417 -2.40 2.91 -7.40
CA MET A 417 -1.44 2.65 -6.34
C MET A 417 -1.00 1.18 -6.37
N THR A 418 0.29 0.94 -6.29
CA THR A 418 0.81 -0.42 -6.24
C THR A 418 0.66 -1.00 -4.84
N VAL A 419 0.12 -2.22 -4.77
CA VAL A 419 0.01 -3.03 -3.56
C VAL A 419 0.53 -4.44 -3.86
N GLY A 420 1.20 -5.07 -2.88
CA GLY A 420 1.78 -6.39 -3.05
C GLY A 420 3.11 -6.37 -3.79
N PHE A 421 3.45 -7.48 -4.46
CA PHE A 421 4.72 -7.62 -5.17
C PHE A 421 4.70 -6.91 -6.53
N ARG A 422 5.72 -6.10 -6.78
CA ARG A 422 5.92 -5.42 -8.06
C ARG A 422 7.38 -5.43 -8.47
N GLU A 423 7.61 -5.77 -9.73
CA GLU A 423 8.93 -5.63 -10.35
C GLU A 423 9.05 -4.24 -10.98
N ILE A 424 10.11 -3.51 -10.60
CA ILE A 424 10.38 -2.15 -11.07
C ILE A 424 11.86 -2.08 -11.42
N SER A 425 12.17 -1.76 -12.67
CA SER A 425 13.56 -1.68 -13.17
C SER A 425 14.41 -2.91 -12.83
N GLY A 426 13.81 -4.11 -12.95
CA GLY A 426 14.49 -5.38 -12.71
C GLY A 426 14.62 -5.81 -11.25
N ALA A 427 14.25 -4.96 -10.29
CA ALA A 427 14.19 -5.29 -8.87
C ALA A 427 12.76 -5.61 -8.42
N LEU A 428 12.60 -6.56 -7.52
CA LEU A 428 11.31 -6.89 -6.92
C LEU A 428 11.14 -6.11 -5.63
N TYR A 429 10.00 -5.47 -5.48
CA TYR A 429 9.58 -4.75 -4.27
C TYR A 429 8.28 -5.32 -3.73
N TYR A 430 8.01 -5.06 -2.47
CA TYR A 430 6.71 -5.32 -1.86
C TYR A 430 6.14 -4.02 -1.29
N PHE A 431 4.88 -3.80 -1.58
CA PHE A 431 4.11 -2.66 -1.10
C PHE A 431 3.03 -3.19 -0.16
N GLU A 432 2.92 -2.58 1.00
CA GLU A 432 1.91 -2.93 1.99
C GLU A 432 0.50 -2.57 1.51
N LYS A 433 -0.52 -2.88 2.29
CA LYS A 433 -1.92 -2.60 1.91
C LYS A 433 -2.20 -1.11 1.72
N ASP A 434 -1.47 -0.25 2.42
CA ASP A 434 -1.52 1.20 2.29
C ASP A 434 -0.67 1.75 1.13
N GLY A 435 -0.08 0.88 0.33
CA GLY A 435 0.78 1.20 -0.80
C GLY A 435 2.20 1.64 -0.42
N ILE A 436 2.55 1.61 0.86
CA ILE A 436 3.89 1.97 1.30
C ILE A 436 4.88 0.86 0.93
N LYS A 437 5.96 1.26 0.29
CA LYS A 437 7.08 0.36 -0.03
C LYS A 437 7.73 -0.15 1.26
N LEU A 438 7.85 -1.46 1.38
CA LEU A 438 8.54 -2.09 2.49
C LEU A 438 10.05 -1.92 2.34
N GLU A 439 10.72 -1.42 3.37
CA GLU A 439 12.16 -1.20 3.43
C GLU A 439 12.77 -1.83 4.69
N GLY A 440 14.03 -2.22 4.62
CA GLY A 440 14.77 -2.71 5.79
C GLY A 440 15.40 -1.55 6.57
N ASN A 441 15.43 -1.65 7.89
CA ASN A 441 16.01 -0.64 8.80
C ASN A 441 17.56 -0.65 8.77
N GLY A 442 18.15 -0.24 7.64
CA GLY A 442 19.61 -0.18 7.47
C GLY A 442 20.30 -1.53 7.36
N LYS A 443 19.58 -2.65 7.48
CA LYS A 443 20.09 -4.03 7.39
C LYS A 443 19.23 -4.87 6.48
N THR A 444 19.79 -5.97 5.97
CA THR A 444 18.98 -7.00 5.30
C THR A 444 18.19 -7.77 6.35
N GLU A 445 16.89 -7.66 6.31
CA GLU A 445 15.99 -8.27 7.28
C GLU A 445 15.16 -9.40 6.67
N LYS A 446 14.88 -10.42 7.49
CA LYS A 446 13.96 -11.49 7.14
C LYS A 446 12.55 -11.10 7.56
N ILE A 447 11.66 -10.99 6.60
CA ILE A 447 10.28 -10.60 6.80
C ILE A 447 9.34 -11.73 6.37
N LYS A 448 8.15 -11.75 6.95
CA LYS A 448 7.08 -12.70 6.59
C LYS A 448 5.98 -11.98 5.82
N ILE A 449 5.73 -12.43 4.60
CA ILE A 449 4.62 -11.92 3.78
C ILE A 449 3.73 -13.12 3.45
N GLY A 450 2.50 -13.09 3.94
CA GLY A 450 1.63 -14.26 3.90
C GLY A 450 2.26 -15.45 4.62
N ASN A 451 2.34 -16.60 3.95
CA ASN A 451 2.92 -17.83 4.51
C ASN A 451 4.40 -18.04 4.16
N LYS A 452 5.05 -17.05 3.52
CA LYS A 452 6.43 -17.16 3.04
C LYS A 452 7.33 -16.11 3.69
N TYR A 453 8.62 -16.43 3.74
CA TYR A 453 9.65 -15.51 4.21
C TYR A 453 10.43 -14.96 3.02
N TYR A 454 10.81 -13.68 3.14
CA TYR A 454 11.59 -12.92 2.18
C TYR A 454 12.70 -12.18 2.91
N THR A 455 13.64 -11.60 2.17
CA THR A 455 14.55 -10.58 2.72
C THR A 455 14.38 -9.29 1.95
N VAL A 456 14.41 -8.21 2.69
CA VAL A 456 14.37 -6.85 2.18
C VAL A 456 15.62 -6.11 2.59
N GLY A 457 16.24 -5.41 1.65
CA GLY A 457 17.39 -4.53 1.93
C GLY A 457 16.94 -3.11 2.26
N GLN A 458 17.89 -2.23 2.55
CA GLN A 458 17.64 -0.82 2.82
C GLN A 458 16.91 -0.10 1.68
N SER A 459 17.17 -0.46 0.43
CA SER A 459 16.47 0.08 -0.74
C SER A 459 15.03 -0.43 -0.90
N GLY A 460 14.61 -1.38 -0.09
CA GLY A 460 13.33 -2.10 -0.24
C GLY A 460 13.38 -3.23 -1.26
N ALA A 461 14.50 -3.45 -1.97
CA ALA A 461 14.61 -4.53 -2.93
C ALA A 461 14.62 -5.90 -2.24
N ILE A 462 13.79 -6.81 -2.76
CA ILE A 462 13.69 -8.19 -2.27
C ILE A 462 14.74 -9.05 -2.96
N THR A 463 15.47 -9.82 -2.19
CA THR A 463 16.48 -10.75 -2.69
C THR A 463 15.83 -11.84 -3.54
N ARG A 464 16.28 -12.00 -4.78
CA ARG A 464 15.84 -13.05 -5.71
C ARG A 464 17.02 -13.85 -6.24
N SER A 465 16.84 -15.16 -6.45
CA SER A 465 17.84 -16.08 -7.03
C SER A 465 19.23 -15.91 -6.40
N ASN A 466 19.28 -15.57 -5.13
CA ASN A 466 20.53 -15.20 -4.46
C ASN A 466 20.55 -15.61 -3.00
N TRP A 467 21.75 -15.57 -2.44
CA TRP A 467 22.05 -15.83 -1.04
C TRP A 467 21.82 -14.58 -0.19
N SER A 468 21.41 -14.82 1.05
CA SER A 468 21.42 -13.79 2.10
C SER A 468 22.00 -14.39 3.38
N THR A 469 22.80 -13.61 4.09
CA THR A 469 23.34 -13.97 5.41
C THR A 469 22.64 -13.12 6.44
N ILE A 470 21.99 -13.76 7.41
CA ILE A 470 21.28 -13.11 8.50
C ILE A 470 21.84 -13.65 9.80
N GLY A 471 22.54 -12.81 10.55
CA GLY A 471 23.34 -13.25 11.69
C GLY A 471 24.43 -14.23 11.24
N LYS A 472 24.45 -15.44 11.83
CA LYS A 472 25.41 -16.51 11.51
C LYS A 472 24.90 -17.48 10.45
N ASP A 473 23.65 -17.38 10.04
CA ASP A 473 22.98 -18.33 9.17
C ASP A 473 22.89 -17.84 7.72
N LYS A 474 23.04 -18.77 6.77
CA LYS A 474 22.86 -18.52 5.35
C LYS A 474 21.53 -19.07 4.86
N TYR A 475 20.89 -18.29 4.04
CA TYR A 475 19.60 -18.57 3.40
C TYR A 475 19.71 -18.41 1.88
N TYR A 476 18.82 -19.05 1.16
CA TYR A 476 18.70 -18.85 -0.29
C TYR A 476 17.27 -18.50 -0.66
N PHE A 477 17.12 -17.50 -1.51
CA PHE A 477 15.85 -17.00 -2.00
C PHE A 477 15.70 -17.37 -3.47
N GLY A 478 14.59 -18.00 -3.80
CA GLY A 478 14.31 -18.47 -5.16
C GLY A 478 13.98 -17.34 -6.13
N LYS A 479 13.59 -17.70 -7.37
CA LYS A 479 13.23 -16.74 -8.42
C LYS A 479 12.09 -15.79 -8.02
N THR A 480 11.15 -16.26 -7.20
CA THR A 480 10.02 -15.46 -6.68
C THR A 480 10.39 -14.60 -5.47
N GLY A 481 11.64 -14.63 -5.02
CA GLY A 481 12.08 -13.95 -3.80
C GLY A 481 11.77 -14.71 -2.51
N SER A 482 11.01 -15.81 -2.56
CA SER A 482 10.68 -16.58 -1.36
C SER A 482 11.86 -17.43 -0.86
N MET A 483 12.00 -17.45 0.48
CA MET A 483 13.01 -18.25 1.16
C MET A 483 12.79 -19.74 0.89
N GLN A 484 13.88 -20.44 0.57
CA GLN A 484 13.87 -21.89 0.42
C GLN A 484 13.93 -22.55 1.78
N SER A 485 12.93 -23.37 2.12
CA SER A 485 12.86 -24.16 3.37
C SER A 485 12.40 -25.58 3.08
N ASN A 486 12.86 -26.55 3.86
CA ASN A 486 12.64 -27.98 3.61
C ASN A 486 12.91 -28.37 2.14
N TYR A 487 13.93 -27.79 1.55
CA TYR A 487 14.18 -27.91 0.11
C TYR A 487 15.64 -28.19 -0.21
N LYS A 488 15.85 -29.08 -1.20
CA LYS A 488 17.17 -29.34 -1.80
C LYS A 488 17.22 -28.58 -3.13
N VAL A 489 18.14 -27.67 -3.25
CA VAL A 489 18.30 -26.84 -4.45
C VAL A 489 19.68 -27.06 -5.10
N LYS A 490 19.73 -26.98 -6.44
CA LYS A 490 20.97 -26.92 -7.20
C LYS A 490 21.28 -25.46 -7.50
N ILE A 491 22.44 -24.99 -7.03
CA ILE A 491 22.92 -23.63 -7.27
C ILE A 491 24.31 -23.75 -7.90
N GLY A 492 24.44 -23.32 -9.12
CA GLY A 492 25.63 -23.57 -9.92
C GLY A 492 25.86 -25.09 -10.10
N LYS A 493 27.05 -25.54 -9.75
CA LYS A 493 27.47 -26.96 -9.83
C LYS A 493 27.07 -27.79 -8.60
N ASN A 494 26.66 -27.16 -7.51
CA ASN A 494 26.47 -27.79 -6.20
C ASN A 494 25.00 -27.92 -5.81
N TYR A 495 24.71 -28.90 -4.96
CA TYR A 495 23.43 -29.01 -4.25
C TYR A 495 23.58 -28.49 -2.83
N TYR A 496 22.53 -27.87 -2.32
CA TYR A 496 22.44 -27.35 -0.95
C TYR A 496 21.12 -27.82 -0.32
N LEU A 497 21.13 -27.96 0.98
CA LEU A 497 19.98 -28.38 1.78
C LEU A 497 19.58 -27.26 2.73
N PHE A 498 18.32 -26.93 2.75
CA PHE A 498 17.74 -25.94 3.67
C PHE A 498 16.73 -26.60 4.59
N GLY A 499 16.94 -26.44 5.90
CA GLY A 499 16.06 -26.99 6.93
C GLY A 499 14.68 -26.32 6.97
N SER A 500 13.84 -26.71 7.93
CA SER A 500 12.49 -26.15 8.11
C SER A 500 12.47 -24.64 8.33
N GLU A 501 13.46 -24.09 9.01
CA GLU A 501 13.64 -22.67 9.24
C GLU A 501 14.31 -21.93 8.07
N GLY A 502 14.56 -22.62 6.96
CA GLY A 502 15.26 -22.07 5.80
C GLY A 502 16.79 -21.92 5.98
N LYS A 503 17.34 -22.30 7.12
CA LYS A 503 18.77 -22.27 7.36
C LYS A 503 19.48 -23.32 6.52
N MET A 504 20.58 -22.94 5.89
CA MET A 504 21.43 -23.86 5.15
C MET A 504 22.08 -24.87 6.08
N LEU A 505 21.93 -26.15 5.78
CA LEU A 505 22.60 -27.22 6.52
C LEU A 505 24.07 -27.27 6.11
N ARG A 506 24.98 -27.02 7.07
CA ARG A 506 26.42 -27.03 6.85
C ARG A 506 27.19 -27.64 8.03
N ALA A 507 28.40 -28.04 7.80
CA ALA A 507 29.33 -28.39 8.86
C ALA A 507 29.95 -27.15 9.51
N SER A 508 30.23 -27.19 10.82
CA SER A 508 31.00 -26.15 11.50
C SER A 508 32.49 -26.27 11.14
N SER A 509 32.95 -27.49 10.98
CA SER A 509 34.31 -27.82 10.50
C SER A 509 34.29 -29.12 9.71
N GLY A 510 35.16 -29.25 8.74
CA GLY A 510 35.29 -30.46 7.91
C GLY A 510 34.01 -30.86 7.21
N ARG A 511 33.50 -32.07 7.47
CA ARG A 511 32.31 -32.66 6.84
C ARG A 511 31.36 -33.17 7.92
N LYS A 512 30.06 -33.01 7.72
CA LYS A 512 28.99 -33.41 8.65
C LYS A 512 27.90 -34.24 7.93
N MET A 513 27.50 -35.33 8.60
CA MET A 513 26.30 -36.06 8.18
C MET A 513 25.06 -35.36 8.65
N VAL A 514 24.12 -35.20 7.73
CA VAL A 514 22.80 -34.59 7.98
C VAL A 514 21.69 -35.51 7.47
N THR A 515 20.56 -35.54 8.17
CA THR A 515 19.35 -36.21 7.69
C THR A 515 18.43 -35.16 7.10
N PHE A 516 17.99 -35.38 5.87
CA PHE A 516 17.08 -34.49 5.16
C PHE A 516 16.05 -35.33 4.40
N SER A 517 14.76 -35.06 4.62
CA SER A 517 13.66 -35.83 4.04
C SER A 517 13.85 -37.35 4.14
N GLY A 518 14.22 -37.83 5.35
CA GLY A 518 14.43 -39.25 5.62
C GLY A 518 15.67 -39.91 5.02
N LYS A 519 16.48 -39.15 4.26
CA LYS A 519 17.72 -39.61 3.65
C LYS A 519 18.93 -38.96 4.32
N LYS A 520 20.04 -39.71 4.37
CA LYS A 520 21.33 -39.18 4.87
C LYS A 520 22.14 -38.54 3.73
N TYR A 521 22.68 -37.38 4.00
CA TYR A 521 23.59 -36.65 3.14
C TYR A 521 24.85 -36.28 3.92
N CYS A 522 25.89 -35.90 3.21
CA CYS A 522 27.07 -35.29 3.81
C CYS A 522 27.26 -33.88 3.23
N VAL A 523 27.50 -32.91 4.12
CA VAL A 523 27.72 -31.51 3.75
C VAL A 523 29.07 -31.02 4.27
N GLY A 524 29.70 -30.13 3.51
CA GLY A 524 30.93 -29.44 3.91
C GLY A 524 30.65 -28.16 4.70
N THR A 525 31.69 -27.42 5.03
CA THR A 525 31.61 -26.09 5.70
C THR A 525 30.92 -25.03 4.80
N SER A 526 31.09 -25.16 3.51
CA SER A 526 30.37 -24.33 2.52
C SER A 526 28.88 -24.63 2.43
N GLY A 527 28.40 -25.74 3.04
CA GLY A 527 27.03 -26.24 2.89
C GLY A 527 26.80 -27.08 1.63
N ALA A 528 27.78 -27.17 0.72
CA ALA A 528 27.66 -27.99 -0.46
C ALA A 528 27.51 -29.47 -0.08
N VAL A 529 26.52 -30.13 -0.71
CA VAL A 529 26.30 -31.57 -0.59
C VAL A 529 27.40 -32.30 -1.34
N ILE A 530 28.03 -33.26 -0.69
CA ILE A 530 29.03 -34.11 -1.32
C ILE A 530 28.34 -35.08 -2.26
N VAL A 531 28.80 -35.14 -3.48
CA VAL A 531 28.26 -36.03 -4.55
C VAL A 531 29.37 -36.84 -5.18
N ASN A 532 29.11 -38.10 -5.57
CA ASN A 532 30.06 -39.02 -6.23
C ASN A 532 31.42 -39.10 -5.52
N ASP A 533 31.45 -39.02 -4.21
CA ASP A 533 32.72 -38.97 -3.47
C ASP A 533 32.65 -39.73 -2.16
N TRP A 534 33.85 -40.10 -1.69
CA TRP A 534 34.09 -40.72 -0.42
C TRP A 534 34.03 -39.72 0.72
N VAL A 535 33.42 -40.14 1.81
CA VAL A 535 33.31 -39.35 3.03
C VAL A 535 33.79 -40.17 4.23
N THR A 536 34.69 -39.58 5.03
CA THR A 536 35.10 -40.15 6.30
C THR A 536 34.48 -39.31 7.44
N VAL A 537 33.79 -39.99 8.37
CA VAL A 537 33.23 -39.38 9.57
C VAL A 537 33.63 -40.26 10.74
N GLY A 538 34.48 -39.74 11.62
CA GLY A 538 35.18 -40.53 12.60
C GLY A 538 36.03 -41.62 11.94
N SER A 539 35.94 -42.86 12.40
CA SER A 539 36.65 -44.03 11.82
C SER A 539 35.92 -44.69 10.65
N ALA A 540 34.70 -44.24 10.32
CA ALA A 540 33.86 -44.87 9.30
C ALA A 540 33.95 -44.15 7.94
N LYS A 541 34.03 -44.95 6.85
CA LYS A 541 33.97 -44.46 5.49
C LYS A 541 32.60 -44.70 4.89
N TYR A 542 32.12 -43.72 4.16
CA TYR A 542 30.83 -43.69 3.45
C TYR A 542 31.07 -43.27 1.98
N TYR A 543 30.10 -43.51 1.13
CA TYR A 543 30.08 -42.99 -0.23
C TYR A 543 28.79 -42.27 -0.52
N CYS A 544 28.86 -41.06 -1.02
CA CYS A 544 27.73 -40.28 -1.50
C CYS A 544 27.54 -40.52 -2.99
N GLY A 545 26.32 -40.87 -3.42
CA GLY A 545 25.99 -41.09 -4.82
C GLY A 545 25.83 -39.80 -5.64
N LYS A 546 25.40 -39.91 -6.88
CA LYS A 546 25.14 -38.77 -7.79
C LYS A 546 24.13 -37.78 -7.25
N ASP A 547 23.15 -38.23 -6.51
CA ASP A 547 22.12 -37.41 -5.88
C ASP A 547 22.55 -36.88 -4.51
N GLY A 548 23.78 -37.17 -4.07
CA GLY A 548 24.34 -36.80 -2.77
C GLY A 548 23.87 -37.65 -1.61
N THR A 549 23.02 -38.64 -1.83
CA THR A 549 22.60 -39.54 -0.74
C THR A 549 23.70 -40.51 -0.37
N VAL A 550 23.83 -40.74 0.93
CA VAL A 550 24.72 -41.78 1.46
C VAL A 550 24.22 -43.15 1.01
N GLN A 551 25.09 -43.91 0.37
CA GLN A 551 24.77 -45.24 -0.13
C GLN A 551 24.69 -46.22 1.05
N LYS A 552 23.65 -47.05 1.08
CA LYS A 552 23.40 -48.01 2.13
C LYS A 552 22.81 -49.31 1.59
N ASN A 553 23.11 -50.42 2.24
CA ASN A 553 22.59 -51.75 1.93
C ASN A 553 22.81 -52.13 0.46
N THR A 554 23.94 -51.78 -0.13
CA THR A 554 24.22 -51.95 -1.57
C THR A 554 25.69 -52.20 -1.85
N ILE A 555 25.98 -52.87 -2.99
CA ILE A 555 27.32 -53.00 -3.57
C ILE A 555 27.45 -51.99 -4.70
N ILE A 556 28.48 -51.17 -4.65
CA ILE A 556 28.75 -50.15 -5.67
C ILE A 556 30.13 -50.37 -6.25
N LYS A 557 30.22 -50.20 -7.60
CA LYS A 557 31.52 -50.13 -8.30
C LYS A 557 32.00 -48.68 -8.25
N ILE A 558 33.16 -48.48 -7.67
CA ILE A 558 33.83 -47.17 -7.58
C ILE A 558 35.22 -47.33 -8.14
N GLY A 559 35.48 -46.66 -9.27
CA GLY A 559 36.68 -46.93 -10.04
C GLY A 559 36.70 -48.37 -10.58
N LYS A 560 37.82 -49.09 -10.31
CA LYS A 560 37.98 -50.50 -10.70
C LYS A 560 37.40 -51.49 -9.69
N ASP A 561 37.11 -51.03 -8.45
CA ASP A 561 36.79 -51.92 -7.35
C ASP A 561 35.26 -51.85 -6.98
N LYS A 562 34.78 -52.91 -6.31
CA LYS A 562 33.43 -52.97 -5.75
C LYS A 562 33.52 -52.86 -4.21
N TYR A 563 32.58 -52.13 -3.64
CA TYR A 563 32.49 -51.93 -2.19
C TYR A 563 31.08 -52.23 -1.70
N TYR A 564 30.94 -52.77 -0.52
CA TYR A 564 29.64 -52.93 0.14
C TYR A 564 29.47 -51.93 1.27
N PHE A 565 28.31 -51.26 1.26
CA PHE A 565 27.85 -50.37 2.29
C PHE A 565 26.76 -51.02 3.10
N GLY A 566 26.90 -51.09 4.41
CA GLY A 566 25.95 -51.72 5.31
C GLY A 566 24.60 -50.97 5.41
N LYS A 567 23.69 -51.47 6.26
CA LYS A 567 22.40 -50.83 6.51
C LYS A 567 22.53 -49.40 7.08
N ASP A 568 23.57 -49.13 7.86
CA ASP A 568 23.91 -47.83 8.41
C ASP A 568 24.66 -46.90 7.43
N GLY A 569 24.99 -47.40 6.23
CA GLY A 569 25.74 -46.71 5.18
C GLY A 569 27.26 -46.81 5.35
N LYS A 570 27.77 -47.42 6.40
CA LYS A 570 29.23 -47.57 6.57
C LYS A 570 29.77 -48.58 5.56
N MET A 571 30.94 -48.28 5.01
CA MET A 571 31.67 -49.23 4.19
C MET A 571 32.14 -50.41 5.04
N VAL A 572 31.79 -51.63 4.63
CA VAL A 572 32.19 -52.84 5.34
C VAL A 572 33.61 -53.23 4.91
N ARG A 573 34.52 -53.36 5.88
CA ARG A 573 35.91 -53.74 5.68
C ARG A 573 36.37 -54.75 6.71
N ALA A 574 37.44 -55.46 6.45
CA ALA A 574 38.15 -56.24 7.44
C ALA A 574 39.06 -55.34 8.31
N GLU A 575 39.23 -55.67 9.57
CA GLU A 575 40.19 -54.97 10.44
C GLU A 575 41.63 -55.40 10.12
N LYS A 576 41.80 -56.69 9.95
CA LYS A 576 43.08 -57.30 9.49
C LYS A 576 42.82 -58.31 8.36
N GLY A 577 43.69 -58.35 7.37
CA GLY A 577 43.62 -59.28 6.26
C GLY A 577 42.33 -59.19 5.46
N LYS A 578 41.54 -60.30 5.42
CA LYS A 578 40.30 -60.39 4.68
C LYS A 578 39.18 -61.00 5.53
N LYS A 579 37.94 -60.59 5.26
CA LYS A 579 36.74 -61.02 6.00
C LYS A 579 35.66 -61.45 5.03
N LEU A 580 34.99 -62.59 5.34
CA LEU A 580 33.77 -62.98 4.65
C LEU A 580 32.60 -62.13 5.14
N ILE A 581 31.78 -61.63 4.22
CA ILE A 581 30.57 -60.88 4.50
C ILE A 581 29.38 -61.52 3.83
N LYS A 582 28.25 -61.64 4.56
CA LYS A 582 27.00 -62.19 4.05
C LYS A 582 26.07 -61.04 3.63
N ILE A 583 25.64 -61.02 2.39
CA ILE A 583 24.72 -60.02 1.84
C ILE A 583 23.53 -60.75 1.23
N GLY A 584 22.38 -60.73 1.89
CA GLY A 584 21.28 -61.57 1.58
C GLY A 584 21.70 -63.06 1.64
N LYS A 585 21.40 -63.83 0.57
CA LYS A 585 21.77 -65.25 0.48
C LYS A 585 23.20 -65.48 -0.05
N LYS A 586 23.96 -64.43 -0.41
CA LYS A 586 25.28 -64.51 -1.03
C LYS A 586 26.39 -64.11 -0.06
N THR A 587 27.58 -64.68 -0.31
CA THR A 587 28.76 -64.39 0.47
C THR A 587 29.82 -63.72 -0.38
N TYR A 588 30.47 -62.69 0.14
CA TYR A 588 31.53 -61.93 -0.48
C TYR A 588 32.76 -61.88 0.45
N CYS A 589 33.85 -61.34 -0.04
CA CYS A 589 35.06 -61.17 0.74
C CYS A 589 35.57 -59.73 0.61
N ALA A 590 35.67 -59.02 1.75
CA ALA A 590 36.22 -57.68 1.83
C ALA A 590 37.64 -57.69 2.41
N GLY A 591 38.51 -56.86 1.89
CA GLY A 591 39.84 -56.60 2.43
C GLY A 591 39.82 -55.43 3.46
N THR A 592 40.96 -55.01 3.96
CA THR A 592 41.16 -53.89 4.86
C THR A 592 40.80 -52.56 4.18
N SER A 593 40.98 -52.44 2.87
CA SER A 593 40.56 -51.30 2.05
C SER A 593 39.04 -51.25 1.86
N GLY A 594 38.29 -52.31 2.19
CA GLY A 594 36.87 -52.47 1.89
C GLY A 594 36.59 -53.01 0.49
N ALA A 595 37.57 -53.08 -0.39
CA ALA A 595 37.40 -53.62 -1.73
C ALA A 595 37.00 -55.12 -1.66
N LEU A 596 35.95 -55.46 -2.41
CA LEU A 596 35.48 -56.83 -2.54
C LEU A 596 36.39 -57.60 -3.49
N THR A 597 36.73 -58.82 -3.11
CA THR A 597 37.45 -59.74 -4.05
C THR A 597 36.55 -60.13 -5.21
N VAL A 598 36.99 -59.86 -6.42
CA VAL A 598 36.24 -60.12 -7.67
C VAL A 598 37.14 -60.92 -8.61
N ASN A 599 36.59 -61.99 -9.21
CA ASN A 599 37.24 -62.87 -10.17
C ASN A 599 38.61 -63.36 -9.68
N ASN A 600 38.75 -63.56 -8.37
CA ASN A 600 40.06 -63.87 -7.74
C ASN A 600 39.92 -64.77 -6.52
N TRP A 601 41.07 -65.25 -6.08
CA TRP A 601 41.25 -66.02 -4.87
C TRP A 601 41.34 -65.14 -3.64
N SER A 602 40.83 -65.67 -2.51
CA SER A 602 41.07 -65.08 -1.20
C SER A 602 41.28 -66.17 -0.15
N THR A 603 42.22 -65.89 0.71
CA THR A 603 42.43 -66.72 1.92
C THR A 603 41.86 -65.99 3.10
N VAL A 604 40.97 -66.66 3.86
CA VAL A 604 40.38 -66.13 5.08
C VAL A 604 40.56 -67.17 6.18
N GLY A 605 41.34 -66.86 7.20
CA GLY A 605 41.83 -67.82 8.17
C GLY A 605 42.68 -68.88 7.45
N LYS A 606 42.41 -70.18 7.73
CA LYS A 606 43.14 -71.29 7.15
C LYS A 606 42.54 -71.76 5.79
N ASN A 607 41.43 -71.15 5.31
CA ASN A 607 40.69 -71.64 4.16
C ASN A 607 40.91 -70.73 2.94
N LYS A 608 40.96 -71.34 1.73
CA LYS A 608 41.04 -70.63 0.47
C LYS A 608 39.67 -70.68 -0.24
N TYR A 609 39.26 -69.56 -0.78
CA TYR A 609 38.01 -69.35 -1.47
C TYR A 609 38.25 -68.76 -2.84
N TYR A 610 37.26 -68.85 -3.72
CA TYR A 610 37.25 -68.17 -5.02
C TYR A 610 35.96 -67.36 -5.16
N PHE A 611 36.11 -66.15 -5.62
CA PHE A 611 35.00 -65.24 -5.88
C PHE A 611 34.85 -64.98 -7.36
N GLY A 612 33.67 -65.16 -7.88
CA GLY A 612 33.37 -65.02 -9.33
C GLY A 612 33.43 -63.59 -9.86
N LYS A 613 33.07 -63.39 -11.14
CA LYS A 613 33.04 -62.07 -11.78
C LYS A 613 32.09 -61.07 -11.08
N THR A 614 31.06 -61.55 -10.43
CA THR A 614 30.15 -60.70 -9.65
C THR A 614 30.69 -60.36 -8.24
N GLY A 615 31.74 -61.06 -7.77
CA GLY A 615 32.30 -60.98 -6.44
C GLY A 615 31.66 -62.00 -5.48
N GLU A 616 30.74 -62.80 -5.93
CA GLU A 616 30.08 -63.84 -5.15
C GLU A 616 31.01 -65.05 -4.91
N MET A 617 30.95 -65.57 -3.71
CA MET A 617 31.72 -66.78 -3.38
C MET A 617 31.21 -67.99 -4.10
N CYS A 618 32.11 -68.76 -4.73
CA CYS A 618 31.76 -70.02 -5.36
C CYS A 618 31.52 -71.07 -4.28
N LYS A 619 30.35 -71.72 -4.34
CA LYS A 619 29.92 -72.83 -3.45
C LYS A 619 29.42 -73.98 -4.30
N ASN A 620 29.63 -75.21 -3.82
CA ASN A 620 29.21 -76.46 -4.47
C ASN A 620 29.51 -76.44 -5.98
N LYS A 621 30.71 -75.91 -6.35
CA LYS A 621 30.98 -75.62 -7.76
C LYS A 621 32.42 -76.01 -8.15
N LYS A 622 32.55 -76.69 -9.31
CA LYS A 622 33.82 -76.91 -9.98
C LYS A 622 34.11 -75.73 -10.87
N ILE A 623 35.29 -75.13 -10.76
CA ILE A 623 35.74 -74.04 -11.63
C ILE A 623 37.09 -74.38 -12.30
N LYS A 624 37.33 -73.81 -13.50
CA LYS A 624 38.57 -73.91 -14.24
C LYS A 624 39.34 -72.62 -14.11
N LYS A 625 40.60 -72.67 -13.61
CA LYS A 625 41.50 -71.53 -13.52
C LYS A 625 42.90 -71.94 -13.95
N SER A 626 43.54 -71.17 -14.83
CA SER A 626 44.89 -71.42 -15.27
C SER A 626 45.08 -72.87 -15.71
N LYS A 627 44.16 -73.32 -16.57
CA LYS A 627 44.11 -74.74 -17.16
C LYS A 627 43.82 -75.85 -16.11
N LYS A 628 43.66 -75.53 -14.82
CA LYS A 628 43.43 -76.46 -13.75
C LYS A 628 41.99 -76.34 -13.20
N TYR A 629 41.43 -77.42 -12.65
CA TYR A 629 40.12 -77.46 -12.03
C TYR A 629 40.23 -77.50 -10.52
N TYR A 630 39.32 -76.80 -9.86
CA TYR A 630 39.18 -76.71 -8.40
C TYR A 630 37.72 -76.91 -8.02
N TYR A 631 37.47 -77.39 -6.82
CA TYR A 631 36.10 -77.50 -6.31
C TYR A 631 35.98 -76.81 -4.98
N PHE A 632 34.81 -76.22 -4.74
CA PHE A 632 34.45 -75.53 -3.53
C PHE A 632 33.24 -76.25 -2.91
N ASP A 633 33.32 -76.52 -1.63
CA ASP A 633 32.26 -77.20 -0.86
C ASP A 633 31.06 -76.27 -0.61
N ALA A 634 30.09 -76.74 0.20
CA ALA A 634 28.89 -75.97 0.57
C ALA A 634 29.19 -74.69 1.33
N ASP A 635 30.31 -74.67 2.07
CA ASP A 635 30.81 -73.49 2.78
C ASP A 635 31.64 -72.59 1.89
N GLY A 636 31.91 -73.00 0.64
CA GLY A 636 32.77 -72.30 -0.31
C GLY A 636 34.27 -72.50 -0.06
N LYS A 637 34.68 -73.39 0.82
CA LYS A 637 36.07 -73.72 1.05
C LYS A 637 36.61 -74.54 -0.09
N MET A 638 37.81 -74.20 -0.56
CA MET A 638 38.49 -75.00 -1.55
C MET A 638 38.89 -76.37 -0.95
N VAL A 639 38.38 -77.44 -1.56
CA VAL A 639 38.70 -78.79 -1.11
C VAL A 639 40.16 -79.17 -1.44
N ARG A 640 40.80 -79.95 -0.57
CA ARG A 640 42.20 -80.38 -0.70
C ARG A 640 42.38 -81.75 -0.10
N LYS A 641 43.26 -82.58 -0.70
CA LYS A 641 43.61 -83.92 -0.18
C LYS A 641 42.41 -84.77 0.07
N VAL A 642 41.37 -84.70 -0.82
CA VAL A 642 40.08 -85.34 -0.54
C VAL A 642 39.42 -85.81 -1.86
N ARG A 643 38.74 -86.94 -1.74
CA ARG A 643 37.83 -87.45 -2.80
C ARG A 643 36.46 -86.83 -2.62
N VAL A 644 35.91 -86.24 -3.68
CA VAL A 644 34.61 -85.52 -3.68
C VAL A 644 33.71 -86.14 -4.74
N LYS A 645 32.45 -86.44 -4.38
CA LYS A 645 31.40 -86.83 -5.32
C LYS A 645 30.79 -85.58 -5.92
N ILE A 646 30.82 -85.45 -7.25
CA ILE A 646 30.23 -84.36 -8.00
C ILE A 646 29.30 -84.98 -9.07
N GLY A 647 28.01 -84.81 -8.88
CA GLY A 647 27.02 -85.54 -9.67
C GLY A 647 27.16 -87.03 -9.49
N LYS A 648 27.23 -87.85 -10.58
CA LYS A 648 27.43 -89.30 -10.51
C LYS A 648 28.85 -89.78 -10.34
N ASN A 649 29.86 -88.88 -10.44
CA ASN A 649 31.28 -89.24 -10.52
C ASN A 649 32.06 -88.83 -9.26
N TYR A 650 33.17 -89.46 -8.97
CA TYR A 650 34.12 -89.10 -7.95
C TYR A 650 35.38 -88.47 -8.61
N TYR A 651 35.87 -87.44 -7.90
CA TYR A 651 37.08 -86.70 -8.29
C TYR A 651 38.02 -86.59 -7.12
N TYR A 652 39.31 -86.50 -7.35
CA TYR A 652 40.31 -86.28 -6.31
C TYR A 652 40.95 -84.91 -6.48
N PHE A 653 41.04 -84.16 -5.37
CA PHE A 653 41.71 -82.89 -5.31
C PHE A 653 42.96 -83.00 -4.47
N GLY A 654 44.09 -82.61 -5.05
CA GLY A 654 45.41 -82.70 -4.42
C GLY A 654 45.65 -81.72 -3.29
N SER A 655 46.90 -81.66 -2.78
CA SER A 655 47.29 -80.78 -1.66
C SER A 655 47.15 -79.30 -2.01
N SER A 656 47.36 -78.92 -3.26
CA SER A 656 47.18 -77.56 -3.76
C SER A 656 45.72 -77.26 -4.10
N GLY A 657 44.81 -78.26 -4.03
CA GLY A 657 43.41 -78.15 -4.38
C GLY A 657 43.10 -78.40 -5.87
N GLU A 658 44.07 -78.72 -6.66
CA GLU A 658 43.89 -79.02 -8.08
C GLU A 658 43.28 -80.40 -8.25
N MET A 659 42.33 -80.51 -9.19
CA MET A 659 41.77 -81.78 -9.57
C MET A 659 42.81 -82.63 -10.31
N TYR A 660 42.98 -83.87 -9.89
CA TYR A 660 43.87 -84.79 -10.58
C TYR A 660 43.25 -85.23 -11.94
N THR A 661 44.03 -85.16 -12.93
CA THR A 661 43.75 -85.68 -14.28
C THR A 661 44.93 -86.51 -14.77
N ASN A 662 44.66 -87.60 -15.47
CA ASN A 662 45.70 -88.54 -15.99
C ASN A 662 46.71 -88.90 -14.88
N LYS A 663 46.24 -89.17 -13.64
CA LYS A 663 47.11 -89.36 -12.49
C LYS A 663 46.59 -90.41 -11.52
N TYR A 664 47.47 -91.21 -10.95
CA TYR A 664 47.13 -92.12 -9.89
C TYR A 664 47.09 -91.47 -8.50
N VAL A 665 46.18 -91.95 -7.63
CA VAL A 665 46.14 -91.59 -6.23
C VAL A 665 45.85 -92.79 -5.36
N LYS A 666 46.52 -92.86 -4.23
CA LYS A 666 46.29 -93.88 -3.18
C LYS A 666 45.45 -93.31 -2.05
N ILE A 667 44.30 -93.89 -1.79
CA ILE A 667 43.35 -93.42 -0.74
C ILE A 667 43.01 -94.61 0.17
N LYS A 668 43.35 -94.52 1.46
CA LYS A 668 43.16 -95.59 2.43
C LYS A 668 43.60 -96.95 1.92
N GLY A 669 44.83 -97.06 1.39
CA GLY A 669 45.45 -98.27 0.89
C GLY A 669 45.03 -98.65 -0.54
N LYS A 670 43.90 -98.24 -1.08
CA LYS A 670 43.41 -98.55 -2.44
C LYS A 670 43.91 -97.57 -3.46
N ARG A 671 44.28 -98.07 -4.66
CA ARG A 671 44.79 -97.25 -5.82
C ARG A 671 43.64 -96.89 -6.76
N TYR A 672 43.58 -95.63 -7.21
CA TYR A 672 42.58 -95.11 -8.16
C TYR A 672 43.29 -94.40 -9.29
N TYR A 673 42.73 -94.43 -10.46
CA TYR A 673 43.19 -93.65 -11.61
C TYR A 673 42.18 -92.51 -11.89
N CYS A 674 42.65 -91.32 -11.97
CA CYS A 674 41.85 -90.18 -12.46
C CYS A 674 42.06 -90.02 -13.94
N ASP A 675 41.04 -90.21 -14.77
CA ASP A 675 41.14 -90.12 -16.20
C ASP A 675 41.37 -88.66 -16.69
N LYS A 676 41.42 -88.40 -18.01
CA LYS A 676 41.61 -87.06 -18.60
C LYS A 676 40.55 -86.03 -18.17
N ASN A 677 39.40 -86.44 -17.85
CA ASN A 677 38.32 -85.59 -17.30
C ASN A 677 38.34 -85.52 -15.74
N GLY A 678 39.31 -86.20 -15.12
CA GLY A 678 39.46 -86.24 -13.66
C GLY A 678 38.54 -87.25 -12.96
N VAL A 679 37.76 -88.03 -13.68
CA VAL A 679 36.86 -89.03 -13.14
C VAL A 679 37.70 -90.16 -12.56
N MET A 680 37.41 -90.47 -11.26
CA MET A 680 38.08 -91.55 -10.56
C MET A 680 37.50 -92.90 -10.95
N LYS A 681 38.37 -93.87 -11.29
CA LYS A 681 38.05 -95.24 -11.50
C LYS A 681 38.91 -96.10 -10.57
N ALA A 682 38.34 -97.13 -10.00
CA ALA A 682 39.08 -98.11 -9.22
C ALA A 682 39.98 -98.89 -10.17
N LYS A 683 41.20 -99.21 -9.74
CA LYS A 683 42.14 -100.06 -10.45
C LYS A 683 42.45 -101.24 -9.57
#